data_63e22702922368dda2774df7e7372a3b
#
_entry.id   63e22702922368dda2774df7e7372a3b
#
_cell.length_a   1.000
_cell.length_b   1.000
_cell.length_c   1.000
_cell.angle_alpha   90.00
_cell.angle_beta   90.00
_cell.angle_gamma   90.00
#
_symmetry.space_group_name_H-M   'P 1'
#
loop_
_entity.id
_entity.type
_entity.pdbx_description
1 polymer ?
#
loop_
_entity_poly.entity_id
_entity_poly.type
_entity_poly.pdbx_seq_one_letter_code
_entity_poly.pdbx_strand_id
1 'polypeptide(L)'
;MEPAPATAASGTTPADAGPLRQLLREHRFPEALAAAQALLAQAPAERDALLCAAIAQRFLGRIPAALSTLATLEAQHPRFSRLYEERGRCFVEQRQAQPAIEAFLKAVNLNHALPGSWGMLEGLYRMRGDAGNAATAAGQVRTLRGLPQEVVLATGLFADGDMEAAEALVRAYLLKHGDHIEAMRLLARIGIAHKVFFDAQVLLAAVVQRAPEYRAARQEYAFVLVEMHRYQEARRELELLLQAEPESAALKTLYAASCVGLGEHERAIGLYRELLVGSPADAEAHLSIGHALKTLGQAEAAVASYHRAAECRPDFGDAYWSLANLKTYRFTDPELRQMQAALAAPATPLADRYHLCFALGKALEDRGEFGESFRHYERGNELKRPECRYRAQLIETNTEQQIKVCTPEFFASRQGWGNPSPDPIFIVGLPRSGSTLLEQILASHSQVEGTQELPDIQQVVSRLRGFEPESQEPRYPRVLASLGAEELRRLGDEYLASTRVYRSGRAHFIDKMPNNFRHVGLMHLMLPNARIIDARREPMACCFSNFKQLFANGQEFTYSIEDIARYYRTYLELMRHWDRVLPGRVLRVHHEDVVDDLEGSVRRLLEFCGLEFEPQCVAFHETKRSVRTASSEQVRQAIYRDGLEQWKHFEPWLAPLRAALGDALSAYRQD
;
A
#
# COMPACT_ATOMS: atom_id res chain seq x y z
N MET A 1 -6.77 -12.69 -3.73
CA MET A 1 -6.35 -12.55 -5.15
C MET A 1 -5.03 -11.79 -5.13
N GLU A 2 -3.91 -12.52 -5.11
CA GLU A 2 -2.57 -11.90 -5.07
C GLU A 2 -2.29 -11.12 -6.35
N PRO A 3 -1.77 -9.90 -6.25
CA PRO A 3 -1.19 -9.22 -7.39
C PRO A 3 0.14 -9.90 -7.75
N ALA A 4 0.34 -10.22 -9.02
CA ALA A 4 1.58 -10.79 -9.53
C ALA A 4 2.77 -9.86 -9.23
N PRO A 5 3.95 -10.39 -8.81
CA PRO A 5 5.15 -9.59 -8.65
C PRO A 5 5.59 -9.06 -10.03
N ALA A 6 5.74 -7.75 -10.11
CA ALA A 6 6.38 -7.10 -11.26
C ALA A 6 7.87 -7.50 -11.27
N THR A 7 8.26 -8.35 -12.19
CA THR A 7 9.67 -8.59 -12.50
C THR A 7 10.26 -7.30 -13.07
N ALA A 8 11.26 -6.75 -12.39
CA ALA A 8 12.06 -5.64 -12.89
C ALA A 8 12.79 -6.08 -14.17
N ALA A 9 12.32 -5.62 -15.30
CA ALA A 9 13.02 -5.77 -16.57
C ALA A 9 14.14 -4.73 -16.65
N SER A 10 15.35 -5.20 -16.80
CA SER A 10 16.51 -4.42 -17.25
C SER A 10 16.17 -3.62 -18.51
N GLY A 11 16.47 -2.32 -18.48
CA GLY A 11 16.15 -1.36 -19.54
C GLY A 11 16.81 -1.67 -20.90
N THR A 12 16.13 -2.48 -21.69
CA THR A 12 16.24 -2.49 -23.15
C THR A 12 14.86 -2.14 -23.68
N THR A 13 14.79 -1.15 -24.54
CA THR A 13 13.55 -0.77 -25.25
C THR A 13 12.91 -2.05 -25.79
N PRO A 14 11.61 -2.33 -25.53
CA PRO A 14 10.97 -3.53 -26.04
C PRO A 14 11.11 -3.52 -27.57
N ALA A 15 11.66 -4.59 -28.13
CA ALA A 15 11.76 -4.73 -29.56
C ALA A 15 10.34 -4.77 -30.13
N ASP A 16 10.01 -3.87 -31.07
CA ASP A 16 8.66 -3.74 -31.59
C ASP A 16 8.25 -5.00 -32.38
N ALA A 17 7.41 -5.82 -31.80
CA ALA A 17 6.82 -7.01 -32.45
C ALA A 17 5.62 -6.67 -33.37
N GLY A 18 5.30 -5.41 -33.56
CA GLY A 18 4.22 -4.94 -34.44
C GLY A 18 4.35 -5.46 -35.87
N PRO A 19 5.53 -5.33 -36.52
CA PRO A 19 5.77 -5.87 -37.86
C PRO A 19 5.57 -7.39 -37.96
N LEU A 20 5.94 -8.15 -36.95
CA LEU A 20 5.72 -9.61 -36.93
C LEU A 20 4.25 -9.97 -36.91
N ARG A 21 3.46 -9.29 -36.08
CA ARG A 21 2.01 -9.48 -35.97
C ARG A 21 1.31 -9.09 -37.30
N GLN A 22 1.84 -8.10 -38.05
CA GLN A 22 1.31 -7.72 -39.33
C GLN A 22 1.57 -8.81 -40.38
N LEU A 23 2.78 -9.35 -40.47
CA LEU A 23 3.12 -10.45 -41.40
C LEU A 23 2.24 -11.68 -41.14
N LEU A 24 1.96 -12.02 -39.87
CA LEU A 24 1.02 -13.10 -39.55
C LEU A 24 -0.41 -12.83 -40.02
N ARG A 25 -0.90 -11.58 -39.91
CA ARG A 25 -2.24 -11.19 -40.40
C ARG A 25 -2.32 -11.24 -41.92
N GLU A 26 -1.22 -10.94 -42.61
CA GLU A 26 -1.09 -11.01 -44.07
C GLU A 26 -0.86 -12.45 -44.57
N HIS A 27 -0.87 -13.46 -43.66
CA HIS A 27 -0.58 -14.88 -43.96
C HIS A 27 0.80 -15.14 -44.56
N ARG A 28 1.78 -14.24 -44.32
CA ARG A 28 3.15 -14.34 -44.81
C ARG A 28 4.02 -15.10 -43.81
N PHE A 29 3.66 -16.37 -43.53
CA PHE A 29 4.25 -17.18 -42.47
C PHE A 29 5.76 -17.43 -42.61
N PRO A 30 6.34 -17.69 -43.84
CA PRO A 30 7.78 -17.85 -43.95
C PRO A 30 8.56 -16.59 -43.54
N GLU A 31 8.05 -15.41 -43.97
CA GLU A 31 8.67 -14.13 -43.65
C GLU A 31 8.50 -13.76 -42.17
N ALA A 32 7.32 -14.03 -41.59
CA ALA A 32 7.09 -13.87 -40.17
C ALA A 32 8.04 -14.72 -39.32
N LEU A 33 8.29 -15.98 -39.73
CA LEU A 33 9.22 -16.86 -39.05
C LEU A 33 10.67 -16.35 -39.12
N ALA A 34 11.11 -15.91 -40.30
CA ALA A 34 12.46 -15.38 -40.49
C ALA A 34 12.69 -14.09 -39.69
N ALA A 35 11.71 -13.19 -39.68
CA ALA A 35 11.76 -11.96 -38.91
C ALA A 35 11.75 -12.22 -37.39
N ALA A 36 10.93 -13.18 -36.93
CA ALA A 36 10.91 -13.58 -35.52
C ALA A 36 12.25 -14.19 -35.08
N GLN A 37 12.86 -15.05 -35.92
CA GLN A 37 14.17 -15.63 -35.65
C GLN A 37 15.29 -14.58 -35.60
N ALA A 38 15.24 -13.57 -36.46
CA ALA A 38 16.19 -12.45 -36.45
C ALA A 38 16.08 -11.63 -35.15
N LEU A 39 14.85 -11.40 -34.65
CA LEU A 39 14.61 -10.72 -33.39
C LEU A 39 15.08 -11.58 -32.21
N LEU A 40 14.78 -12.86 -32.21
CA LEU A 40 15.19 -13.81 -31.15
C LEU A 40 16.71 -14.02 -31.09
N ALA A 41 17.44 -13.81 -32.19
CA ALA A 41 18.90 -13.81 -32.19
C ALA A 41 19.48 -12.64 -31.36
N GLN A 42 18.76 -11.52 -31.27
CA GLN A 42 19.16 -10.36 -30.48
C GLN A 42 18.55 -10.39 -29.07
N ALA A 43 17.33 -10.88 -28.92
CA ALA A 43 16.57 -10.96 -27.68
C ALA A 43 15.93 -12.38 -27.52
N PRO A 44 16.67 -13.39 -27.04
CA PRO A 44 16.20 -14.78 -27.02
C PRO A 44 14.98 -15.04 -26.14
N ALA A 45 14.69 -14.12 -25.21
CA ALA A 45 13.58 -14.20 -24.27
C ALA A 45 12.37 -13.33 -24.70
N GLU A 46 12.39 -12.74 -25.91
CA GLU A 46 11.33 -11.86 -26.32
C GLU A 46 10.02 -12.63 -26.52
N ARG A 47 9.02 -12.33 -25.67
CA ARG A 47 7.76 -13.06 -25.52
C ARG A 47 6.96 -13.14 -26.84
N ASP A 48 6.76 -12.01 -27.47
CA ASP A 48 5.90 -11.89 -28.66
C ASP A 48 6.58 -12.49 -29.90
N ALA A 49 7.92 -12.40 -30.01
CA ALA A 49 8.66 -13.04 -31.08
C ALA A 49 8.61 -14.57 -30.99
N LEU A 50 8.75 -15.13 -29.76
CA LEU A 50 8.57 -16.57 -29.53
C LEU A 50 7.16 -17.03 -29.93
N LEU A 51 6.13 -16.29 -29.53
CA LEU A 51 4.76 -16.63 -29.90
C LEU A 51 4.56 -16.54 -31.43
N CYS A 52 5.02 -15.46 -32.09
CA CYS A 52 4.90 -15.29 -33.53
C CYS A 52 5.65 -16.39 -34.29
N ALA A 53 6.86 -16.79 -33.82
CA ALA A 53 7.59 -17.91 -34.40
C ALA A 53 6.80 -19.22 -34.31
N ALA A 54 6.21 -19.53 -33.13
CA ALA A 54 5.43 -20.74 -32.93
C ALA A 54 4.18 -20.76 -33.84
N ILE A 55 3.46 -19.64 -33.94
CA ILE A 55 2.31 -19.48 -34.84
C ILE A 55 2.72 -19.73 -36.30
N ALA A 56 3.77 -19.09 -36.76
CA ALA A 56 4.27 -19.27 -38.11
C ALA A 56 4.72 -20.71 -38.38
N GLN A 57 5.40 -21.35 -37.44
CA GLN A 57 5.81 -22.77 -37.54
C GLN A 57 4.61 -23.69 -37.66
N ARG A 58 3.54 -23.45 -36.87
CA ARG A 58 2.29 -24.24 -36.96
C ARG A 58 1.66 -24.10 -38.34
N PHE A 59 1.47 -22.88 -38.85
CA PHE A 59 0.88 -22.70 -40.18
C PHE A 59 1.73 -23.24 -41.33
N LEU A 60 3.03 -23.40 -41.12
CA LEU A 60 3.96 -24.06 -42.03
C LEU A 60 3.97 -25.61 -41.87
N GLY A 61 3.11 -26.18 -41.00
CA GLY A 61 3.05 -27.62 -40.74
C GLY A 61 4.22 -28.15 -39.88
N ARG A 62 5.03 -27.26 -39.30
CA ARG A 62 6.19 -27.63 -38.49
C ARG A 62 5.80 -27.77 -37.01
N ILE A 63 4.81 -28.61 -36.71
CA ILE A 63 4.20 -28.72 -35.38
C ILE A 63 5.21 -29.08 -34.27
N PRO A 64 6.17 -30.03 -34.46
CA PRO A 64 7.16 -30.32 -33.41
C PRO A 64 8.06 -29.10 -33.09
N ALA A 65 8.41 -28.30 -34.07
CA ALA A 65 9.21 -27.08 -33.87
C ALA A 65 8.37 -26.02 -33.13
N ALA A 66 7.08 -25.85 -33.48
CA ALA A 66 6.17 -24.96 -32.77
C ALA A 66 6.05 -25.33 -31.29
N LEU A 67 5.83 -26.59 -30.97
CA LEU A 67 5.76 -27.09 -29.59
C LEU A 67 7.07 -26.87 -28.80
N SER A 68 8.23 -27.04 -29.45
CA SER A 68 9.55 -26.73 -28.85
C SER A 68 9.69 -25.24 -28.54
N THR A 69 9.31 -24.37 -29.47
CA THR A 69 9.32 -22.91 -29.29
C THR A 69 8.37 -22.48 -28.14
N LEU A 70 7.18 -23.11 -28.07
CA LEU A 70 6.23 -22.88 -26.99
C LEU A 70 6.73 -23.40 -25.63
N ALA A 71 7.54 -24.45 -25.58
CA ALA A 71 8.18 -24.91 -24.35
C ALA A 71 9.22 -23.88 -23.87
N THR A 72 10.01 -23.28 -24.78
CA THR A 72 10.91 -22.17 -24.45
C THR A 72 10.15 -20.98 -23.90
N LEU A 73 9.03 -20.62 -24.55
CA LEU A 73 8.16 -19.51 -24.10
C LEU A 73 7.57 -19.78 -22.72
N GLU A 74 7.15 -21.03 -22.42
CA GLU A 74 6.61 -21.41 -21.11
C GLU A 74 7.67 -21.29 -20.00
N ALA A 75 8.91 -21.72 -20.27
CA ALA A 75 9.99 -21.61 -19.29
C ALA A 75 10.27 -20.16 -18.86
N GLN A 76 10.05 -19.20 -19.77
CA GLN A 76 10.32 -17.77 -19.53
C GLN A 76 9.08 -17.01 -19.09
N HIS A 77 7.90 -17.35 -19.65
CA HIS A 77 6.63 -16.65 -19.43
C HIS A 77 5.48 -17.63 -19.10
N PRO A 78 5.54 -18.36 -17.97
CA PRO A 78 4.59 -19.44 -17.66
C PRO A 78 3.14 -18.97 -17.44
N ARG A 79 2.90 -17.68 -17.25
CA ARG A 79 1.58 -17.07 -17.06
C ARG A 79 1.00 -16.43 -18.32
N PHE A 80 1.69 -16.50 -19.46
CA PHE A 80 1.20 -15.92 -20.71
C PHE A 80 0.16 -16.83 -21.36
N SER A 81 -1.10 -16.43 -21.38
CA SER A 81 -2.23 -17.28 -21.78
C SER A 81 -2.19 -17.73 -23.23
N ARG A 82 -1.72 -16.85 -24.12
CA ARG A 82 -1.71 -17.11 -25.57
C ARG A 82 -0.75 -18.22 -25.99
N LEU A 83 0.29 -18.50 -25.19
CA LEU A 83 1.14 -19.66 -25.46
C LEU A 83 0.36 -20.97 -25.33
N TYR A 84 -0.53 -21.07 -24.34
CA TYR A 84 -1.34 -22.26 -24.13
C TYR A 84 -2.47 -22.37 -25.15
N GLU A 85 -3.03 -21.25 -25.59
CA GLU A 85 -3.96 -21.22 -26.71
C GLU A 85 -3.32 -21.77 -27.97
N GLU A 86 -2.10 -21.34 -28.33
CA GLU A 86 -1.38 -21.81 -29.50
C GLU A 86 -0.94 -23.26 -29.36
N ARG A 87 -0.53 -23.68 -28.17
CA ARG A 87 -0.23 -25.10 -27.86
C ARG A 87 -1.46 -25.99 -28.07
N GLY A 88 -2.61 -25.56 -27.61
CA GLY A 88 -3.89 -26.26 -27.84
C GLY A 88 -4.20 -26.42 -29.30
N ARG A 89 -3.95 -25.38 -30.14
CA ARG A 89 -4.10 -25.46 -31.59
C ARG A 89 -3.15 -26.46 -32.23
N CYS A 90 -1.88 -26.51 -31.79
CA CYS A 90 -0.93 -27.52 -32.24
C CYS A 90 -1.42 -28.94 -31.97
N PHE A 91 -1.96 -29.21 -30.78
CA PHE A 91 -2.49 -30.52 -30.42
C PHE A 91 -3.78 -30.88 -31.21
N VAL A 92 -4.63 -29.90 -31.55
CA VAL A 92 -5.78 -30.12 -32.43
C VAL A 92 -5.33 -30.57 -33.81
N GLU A 93 -4.30 -29.95 -34.39
CA GLU A 93 -3.75 -30.37 -35.70
C GLU A 93 -3.15 -31.77 -35.65
N GLN A 94 -2.62 -32.19 -34.50
CA GLN A 94 -2.15 -33.56 -34.26
C GLN A 94 -3.30 -34.54 -33.90
N ARG A 95 -4.55 -34.09 -33.85
CA ARG A 95 -5.72 -34.88 -33.43
C ARG A 95 -5.60 -35.43 -32.01
N GLN A 96 -4.91 -34.76 -31.14
CA GLN A 96 -4.71 -35.11 -29.73
C GLN A 96 -5.71 -34.34 -28.86
N ALA A 97 -6.92 -34.86 -28.72
CA ALA A 97 -8.03 -34.15 -28.07
C ALA A 97 -7.77 -33.84 -26.59
N GLN A 98 -7.23 -34.80 -25.81
CA GLN A 98 -7.00 -34.59 -24.37
C GLN A 98 -5.91 -33.55 -24.10
N PRO A 99 -4.69 -33.61 -24.68
CA PRO A 99 -3.69 -32.56 -24.56
C PRO A 99 -4.18 -31.17 -25.03
N ALA A 100 -5.02 -31.13 -26.07
CA ALA A 100 -5.63 -29.88 -26.54
C ALA A 100 -6.57 -29.28 -25.48
N ILE A 101 -7.44 -30.10 -24.88
CA ILE A 101 -8.34 -29.65 -23.79
C ILE A 101 -7.53 -29.09 -22.61
N GLU A 102 -6.49 -29.80 -22.17
CA GLU A 102 -5.65 -29.34 -21.04
C GLU A 102 -4.96 -28.01 -21.35
N ALA A 103 -4.45 -27.85 -22.56
CA ALA A 103 -3.81 -26.60 -22.97
C ALA A 103 -4.83 -25.45 -23.04
N PHE A 104 -6.00 -25.63 -23.66
CA PHE A 104 -7.03 -24.59 -23.71
C PHE A 104 -7.60 -24.26 -22.33
N LEU A 105 -7.78 -25.26 -21.43
CA LEU A 105 -8.18 -25.01 -20.05
C LEU A 105 -7.15 -24.13 -19.32
N LYS A 106 -5.85 -24.42 -19.49
CA LYS A 106 -4.78 -23.58 -18.92
C LYS A 106 -4.82 -22.16 -19.48
N ALA A 107 -5.07 -22.00 -20.79
CA ALA A 107 -5.24 -20.70 -21.43
C ALA A 107 -6.40 -19.90 -20.82
N VAL A 108 -7.61 -20.48 -20.74
CA VAL A 108 -8.80 -19.77 -20.24
C VAL A 108 -8.78 -19.56 -18.73
N ASN A 109 -8.09 -20.39 -17.96
CA ASN A 109 -7.88 -20.17 -16.53
C ASN A 109 -6.95 -18.99 -16.26
N LEU A 110 -5.95 -18.75 -17.11
CA LEU A 110 -5.09 -17.57 -17.04
C LEU A 110 -5.78 -16.31 -17.58
N ASN A 111 -6.57 -16.48 -18.65
CA ASN A 111 -7.23 -15.39 -19.36
C ASN A 111 -8.59 -15.86 -19.89
N HIS A 112 -9.64 -15.58 -19.15
CA HIS A 112 -10.99 -15.97 -19.55
C HIS A 112 -11.53 -15.18 -20.76
N ALA A 113 -10.90 -14.08 -21.16
CA ALA A 113 -11.28 -13.28 -22.32
C ALA A 113 -10.70 -13.80 -23.66
N LEU A 114 -10.67 -15.15 -23.81
CA LEU A 114 -10.20 -15.84 -25.02
C LEU A 114 -11.37 -16.58 -25.69
N PRO A 115 -12.22 -15.89 -26.50
CA PRO A 115 -13.41 -16.51 -27.11
C PRO A 115 -13.04 -17.65 -28.06
N GLY A 116 -11.87 -17.59 -28.71
CA GLY A 116 -11.36 -18.67 -29.56
C GLY A 116 -11.08 -19.96 -28.77
N SER A 117 -10.40 -19.87 -27.63
CA SER A 117 -10.10 -21.00 -26.77
C SER A 117 -11.37 -21.63 -26.19
N TRP A 118 -12.35 -20.82 -25.77
CA TRP A 118 -13.65 -21.33 -25.31
C TRP A 118 -14.42 -22.04 -26.42
N GLY A 119 -14.39 -21.52 -27.67
CA GLY A 119 -15.00 -22.18 -28.84
C GLY A 119 -14.34 -23.51 -29.17
N MET A 120 -13.02 -23.62 -29.04
CA MET A 120 -12.29 -24.89 -29.21
C MET A 120 -12.64 -25.90 -28.13
N LEU A 121 -12.73 -25.47 -26.85
CA LEU A 121 -13.17 -26.31 -25.76
C LEU A 121 -14.59 -26.82 -25.97
N GLU A 122 -15.53 -25.97 -26.39
CA GLU A 122 -16.91 -26.35 -26.71
C GLU A 122 -16.93 -27.47 -27.77
N GLY A 123 -16.17 -27.30 -28.87
CA GLY A 123 -16.09 -28.33 -29.94
C GLY A 123 -15.49 -29.64 -29.44
N LEU A 124 -14.38 -29.60 -28.72
CA LEU A 124 -13.70 -30.77 -28.19
C LEU A 124 -14.56 -31.57 -27.17
N TYR A 125 -15.24 -30.86 -26.27
CA TYR A 125 -16.14 -31.49 -25.32
C TYR A 125 -17.35 -32.14 -25.98
N ARG A 126 -17.94 -31.48 -27.01
CA ARG A 126 -19.02 -32.09 -27.83
C ARG A 126 -18.55 -33.38 -28.51
N MET A 127 -17.36 -33.36 -29.11
CA MET A 127 -16.77 -34.55 -29.75
C MET A 127 -16.59 -35.74 -28.77
N ARG A 128 -16.32 -35.42 -27.48
CA ARG A 128 -16.17 -36.43 -26.41
C ARG A 128 -17.49 -36.85 -25.75
N GLY A 129 -18.60 -36.24 -26.12
CA GLY A 129 -19.89 -36.50 -25.48
C GLY A 129 -20.05 -35.84 -24.10
N ASP A 130 -19.17 -34.95 -23.71
CA ASP A 130 -19.22 -34.19 -22.44
C ASP A 130 -20.14 -32.98 -22.59
N ALA A 131 -21.44 -33.21 -22.46
CA ALA A 131 -22.45 -32.15 -22.65
C ALA A 131 -22.38 -31.05 -21.59
N GLY A 132 -21.99 -31.37 -20.36
CA GLY A 132 -21.93 -30.41 -19.26
C GLY A 132 -20.84 -29.36 -19.50
N ASN A 133 -19.61 -29.82 -19.75
CA ASN A 133 -18.47 -28.89 -20.02
C ASN A 133 -18.67 -28.18 -21.37
N ALA A 134 -19.24 -28.80 -22.38
CA ALA A 134 -19.61 -28.17 -23.64
C ALA A 134 -20.61 -27.01 -23.44
N ALA A 135 -21.63 -27.19 -22.61
CA ALA A 135 -22.60 -26.14 -22.30
C ALA A 135 -21.99 -24.98 -21.55
N THR A 136 -21.07 -25.25 -20.61
CA THR A 136 -20.31 -24.25 -19.87
C THR A 136 -19.44 -23.40 -20.82
N ALA A 137 -18.67 -24.05 -21.69
CA ALA A 137 -17.84 -23.38 -22.70
C ALA A 137 -18.67 -22.53 -23.67
N ALA A 138 -19.80 -23.08 -24.15
CA ALA A 138 -20.74 -22.33 -24.99
C ALA A 138 -21.35 -21.10 -24.28
N GLY A 139 -21.61 -21.21 -22.97
CA GLY A 139 -22.01 -20.08 -22.12
C GLY A 139 -20.98 -18.94 -22.15
N GLN A 140 -19.72 -19.27 -21.91
CA GLN A 140 -18.61 -18.29 -21.95
C GLN A 140 -18.48 -17.63 -23.33
N VAL A 141 -18.56 -18.41 -24.42
CA VAL A 141 -18.55 -17.86 -25.78
C VAL A 141 -19.67 -16.84 -25.98
N ARG A 142 -20.91 -17.16 -25.53
CA ARG A 142 -22.05 -16.24 -25.63
C ARG A 142 -21.83 -14.97 -24.83
N THR A 143 -21.34 -15.07 -23.60
CA THR A 143 -21.04 -13.93 -22.76
C THR A 143 -20.01 -13.00 -23.42
N LEU A 144 -18.90 -13.56 -23.90
CA LEU A 144 -17.83 -12.76 -24.54
C LEU A 144 -18.29 -12.15 -25.88
N ARG A 145 -19.15 -12.84 -26.67
CA ARG A 145 -19.73 -12.29 -27.90
C ARG A 145 -20.76 -11.19 -27.65
N GLY A 146 -21.35 -11.14 -26.47
CA GLY A 146 -22.26 -10.08 -26.05
C GLY A 146 -21.53 -8.78 -25.65
N LEU A 147 -20.20 -8.82 -25.49
CA LEU A 147 -19.39 -7.67 -25.17
C LEU A 147 -18.78 -7.02 -26.42
N PRO A 148 -18.52 -5.71 -26.41
CA PRO A 148 -17.75 -5.06 -27.46
C PRO A 148 -16.38 -5.71 -27.64
N GLN A 149 -15.98 -5.86 -28.92
CA GLN A 149 -14.74 -6.56 -29.24
C GLN A 149 -13.51 -5.87 -28.61
N GLU A 150 -13.50 -4.53 -28.55
CA GLU A 150 -12.45 -3.74 -27.94
C GLU A 150 -12.32 -4.01 -26.43
N VAL A 151 -13.46 -4.20 -25.73
CA VAL A 151 -13.49 -4.50 -24.30
C VAL A 151 -12.96 -5.92 -24.04
N VAL A 152 -13.35 -6.90 -24.87
CA VAL A 152 -12.84 -8.28 -24.78
C VAL A 152 -11.33 -8.29 -25.02
N LEU A 153 -10.85 -7.58 -26.06
CA LEU A 153 -9.42 -7.49 -26.36
C LEU A 153 -8.65 -6.83 -25.23
N ALA A 154 -9.13 -5.70 -24.71
CA ALA A 154 -8.50 -5.01 -23.59
C ALA A 154 -8.45 -5.89 -22.32
N THR A 155 -9.52 -6.64 -22.03
CA THR A 155 -9.55 -7.60 -20.92
C THR A 155 -8.52 -8.70 -21.09
N GLY A 156 -8.35 -9.18 -22.33
CA GLY A 156 -7.31 -10.16 -22.66
C GLY A 156 -5.90 -9.63 -22.49
N LEU A 157 -5.63 -8.41 -22.94
CA LEU A 157 -4.35 -7.72 -22.74
C LEU A 157 -4.03 -7.53 -21.25
N PHE A 158 -5.01 -7.07 -20.48
CA PHE A 158 -4.88 -6.94 -19.02
C PHE A 158 -4.51 -8.26 -18.34
N ALA A 159 -5.18 -9.36 -18.72
CA ALA A 159 -4.90 -10.68 -18.15
C ALA A 159 -3.51 -11.21 -18.52
N ASP A 160 -3.00 -10.85 -19.70
CA ASP A 160 -1.65 -11.22 -20.16
C ASP A 160 -0.55 -10.24 -19.67
N GLY A 161 -0.90 -9.21 -18.87
CA GLY A 161 0.03 -8.26 -18.28
C GLY A 161 0.37 -7.05 -19.17
N ASP A 162 -0.27 -6.89 -20.33
CA ASP A 162 -0.07 -5.78 -21.25
C ASP A 162 -0.92 -4.55 -20.82
N MET A 163 -0.60 -4.02 -19.62
CA MET A 163 -1.40 -3.02 -18.91
C MET A 163 -1.61 -1.73 -19.69
N GLU A 164 -0.53 -1.18 -20.27
CA GLU A 164 -0.58 0.09 -21.03
C GLU A 164 -1.47 -0.03 -22.28
N ALA A 165 -1.34 -1.13 -23.02
CA ALA A 165 -2.16 -1.37 -24.20
C ALA A 165 -3.64 -1.60 -23.82
N ALA A 166 -3.90 -2.31 -22.72
CA ALA A 166 -5.25 -2.50 -22.20
C ALA A 166 -5.90 -1.18 -21.79
N GLU A 167 -5.15 -0.34 -21.06
CA GLU A 167 -5.62 0.97 -20.61
C GLU A 167 -5.92 1.90 -21.81
N ALA A 168 -4.99 2.00 -22.76
CA ALA A 168 -5.18 2.84 -23.94
C ALA A 168 -6.45 2.43 -24.73
N LEU A 169 -6.65 1.13 -24.91
CA LEU A 169 -7.79 0.61 -25.65
C LEU A 169 -9.12 0.85 -24.93
N VAL A 170 -9.19 0.57 -23.62
CA VAL A 170 -10.43 0.76 -22.85
C VAL A 170 -10.77 2.24 -22.68
N ARG A 171 -9.78 3.12 -22.51
CA ARG A 171 -10.00 4.58 -22.48
C ARG A 171 -10.53 5.10 -23.81
N ALA A 172 -9.92 4.69 -24.93
CA ALA A 172 -10.41 5.07 -26.27
C ALA A 172 -11.85 4.61 -26.50
N TYR A 173 -12.19 3.39 -26.05
CA TYR A 173 -13.55 2.88 -26.12
C TYR A 173 -14.54 3.73 -25.31
N LEU A 174 -14.24 4.04 -24.03
CA LEU A 174 -15.08 4.84 -23.17
C LEU A 174 -15.27 6.27 -23.67
N LEU A 175 -14.21 6.89 -24.22
CA LEU A 175 -14.29 8.23 -24.82
C LEU A 175 -15.23 8.26 -26.04
N LYS A 176 -15.29 7.18 -26.82
CA LYS A 176 -16.12 7.08 -28.02
C LYS A 176 -17.57 6.69 -27.75
N HIS A 177 -17.78 5.77 -26.79
CA HIS A 177 -19.06 5.11 -26.58
C HIS A 177 -19.75 5.47 -25.25
N GLY A 178 -19.06 6.24 -24.41
CA GLY A 178 -19.58 6.61 -23.08
C GLY A 178 -19.54 5.46 -22.08
N ASP A 179 -20.42 5.52 -21.09
CA ASP A 179 -20.46 4.62 -19.94
C ASP A 179 -20.83 3.20 -20.36
N HIS A 180 -19.88 2.27 -20.23
CA HIS A 180 -20.10 0.85 -20.43
C HIS A 180 -19.58 0.09 -19.19
N ILE A 181 -20.44 -0.68 -18.52
CA ILE A 181 -20.20 -1.29 -17.22
C ILE A 181 -18.88 -2.10 -17.19
N GLU A 182 -18.69 -3.02 -18.15
CA GLU A 182 -17.49 -3.87 -18.20
C GLU A 182 -16.21 -3.07 -18.54
N ALA A 183 -16.33 -2.06 -19.40
CA ALA A 183 -15.19 -1.18 -19.74
C ALA A 183 -14.78 -0.33 -18.53
N MET A 184 -15.75 0.26 -17.80
CA MET A 184 -15.49 1.03 -16.58
C MET A 184 -14.86 0.14 -15.49
N ARG A 185 -15.41 -1.08 -15.30
CA ARG A 185 -14.85 -2.05 -14.35
C ARG A 185 -13.43 -2.47 -14.73
N LEU A 186 -13.14 -2.72 -16.02
CA LEU A 186 -11.80 -3.05 -16.48
C LEU A 186 -10.81 -1.90 -16.22
N LEU A 187 -11.21 -0.66 -16.52
CA LEU A 187 -10.37 0.51 -16.25
C LEU A 187 -10.12 0.67 -14.74
N ALA A 188 -11.12 0.42 -13.90
CA ALA A 188 -10.96 0.41 -12.45
C ALA A 188 -9.97 -0.67 -11.99
N ARG A 189 -10.03 -1.89 -12.54
CA ARG A 189 -9.08 -2.98 -12.25
C ARG A 189 -7.65 -2.63 -12.65
N ILE A 190 -7.47 -1.94 -13.77
CA ILE A 190 -6.17 -1.40 -14.18
C ILE A 190 -5.70 -0.36 -13.15
N GLY A 191 -6.59 0.54 -12.72
CA GLY A 191 -6.29 1.52 -11.67
C GLY A 191 -5.89 0.84 -10.35
N ILE A 192 -6.57 -0.24 -9.94
CA ILE A 192 -6.20 -1.05 -8.76
C ILE A 192 -4.78 -1.63 -8.92
N ALA A 193 -4.47 -2.21 -10.08
CA ALA A 193 -3.15 -2.78 -10.35
C ALA A 193 -2.02 -1.73 -10.28
N HIS A 194 -2.32 -0.50 -10.71
CA HIS A 194 -1.41 0.64 -10.60
C HIS A 194 -1.47 1.37 -9.24
N LYS A 195 -2.31 0.91 -8.30
CA LYS A 195 -2.59 1.55 -7.00
C LYS A 195 -3.15 2.97 -7.11
N VAL A 196 -3.84 3.28 -8.20
CA VAL A 196 -4.59 4.54 -8.42
C VAL A 196 -6.02 4.36 -7.91
N PHE A 197 -6.15 4.24 -6.58
CA PHE A 197 -7.39 3.84 -5.94
C PHE A 197 -8.51 4.89 -6.07
N PHE A 198 -8.17 6.18 -6.16
CA PHE A 198 -9.18 7.23 -6.29
C PHE A 198 -9.98 7.09 -7.60
N ASP A 199 -9.31 6.92 -8.72
CA ASP A 199 -9.97 6.75 -10.03
C ASP A 199 -10.76 5.43 -10.07
N ALA A 200 -10.18 4.36 -9.52
CA ALA A 200 -10.84 3.06 -9.41
C ALA A 200 -12.13 3.17 -8.56
N GLN A 201 -12.09 3.92 -7.46
CA GLN A 201 -13.25 4.15 -6.60
C GLN A 201 -14.39 4.87 -7.34
N VAL A 202 -14.08 5.94 -8.09
CA VAL A 202 -15.08 6.70 -8.86
C VAL A 202 -15.75 5.81 -9.90
N LEU A 203 -14.96 5.03 -10.64
CA LEU A 203 -15.47 4.11 -11.66
C LEU A 203 -16.33 3.00 -11.06
N LEU A 204 -15.86 2.35 -9.98
CA LEU A 204 -16.58 1.24 -9.34
C LEU A 204 -17.85 1.73 -8.63
N ALA A 205 -17.84 2.90 -8.00
CA ALA A 205 -19.06 3.50 -7.46
C ALA A 205 -20.12 3.69 -8.54
N ALA A 206 -19.71 4.22 -9.70
CA ALA A 206 -20.62 4.39 -10.84
C ALA A 206 -21.12 3.05 -11.40
N VAL A 207 -20.27 2.01 -11.44
CA VAL A 207 -20.67 0.65 -11.86
C VAL A 207 -21.69 0.05 -10.87
N VAL A 208 -21.41 0.11 -9.56
CA VAL A 208 -22.31 -0.43 -8.52
C VAL A 208 -23.66 0.31 -8.51
N GLN A 209 -23.65 1.63 -8.76
CA GLN A 209 -24.88 2.41 -8.87
C GLN A 209 -25.74 1.97 -10.07
N ARG A 210 -25.14 1.69 -11.23
CA ARG A 210 -25.83 1.31 -12.47
C ARG A 210 -26.22 -0.18 -12.51
N ALA A 211 -25.44 -1.02 -11.85
CA ALA A 211 -25.64 -2.48 -11.80
C ALA A 211 -25.50 -2.98 -10.34
N PRO A 212 -26.50 -2.71 -9.47
CA PRO A 212 -26.46 -3.09 -8.05
C PRO A 212 -26.28 -4.59 -7.81
N GLU A 213 -26.74 -5.43 -8.73
CA GLU A 213 -26.62 -6.90 -8.67
C GLU A 213 -25.22 -7.41 -9.01
N TYR A 214 -24.32 -6.54 -9.53
CA TYR A 214 -23.02 -6.97 -10.02
C TYR A 214 -22.04 -7.19 -8.88
N ARG A 215 -22.13 -8.37 -8.24
CA ARG A 215 -21.36 -8.73 -7.03
C ARG A 215 -19.86 -8.57 -7.20
N ALA A 216 -19.28 -8.98 -8.35
CA ALA A 216 -17.83 -8.86 -8.57
C ALA A 216 -17.34 -7.39 -8.55
N ALA A 217 -18.11 -6.49 -9.16
CA ALA A 217 -17.78 -5.05 -9.11
C ALA A 217 -17.95 -4.48 -7.70
N ARG A 218 -19.00 -4.91 -6.96
CA ARG A 218 -19.21 -4.51 -5.57
C ARG A 218 -18.06 -5.01 -4.65
N GLN A 219 -17.57 -6.22 -4.87
CA GLN A 219 -16.42 -6.75 -4.12
C GLN A 219 -15.13 -5.96 -4.43
N GLU A 220 -14.87 -5.62 -5.68
CA GLU A 220 -13.75 -4.77 -6.09
C GLU A 220 -13.91 -3.36 -5.50
N TYR A 221 -15.12 -2.83 -5.45
CA TYR A 221 -15.42 -1.55 -4.81
C TYR A 221 -15.14 -1.57 -3.31
N ALA A 222 -15.61 -2.59 -2.61
CA ALA A 222 -15.33 -2.78 -1.18
C ALA A 222 -13.82 -2.90 -0.91
N PHE A 223 -13.08 -3.64 -1.75
CA PHE A 223 -11.62 -3.72 -1.67
C PHE A 223 -10.97 -2.33 -1.79
N VAL A 224 -11.34 -1.56 -2.81
CA VAL A 224 -10.80 -0.20 -3.02
C VAL A 224 -11.11 0.71 -1.85
N LEU A 225 -12.32 0.62 -1.28
CA LEU A 225 -12.69 1.39 -0.09
C LEU A 225 -11.82 1.03 1.13
N VAL A 226 -11.47 -0.25 1.32
CA VAL A 226 -10.53 -0.70 2.37
C VAL A 226 -9.15 -0.10 2.15
N GLU A 227 -8.62 -0.16 0.92
CA GLU A 227 -7.32 0.41 0.56
C GLU A 227 -7.26 1.94 0.73
N MET A 228 -8.41 2.62 0.54
CA MET A 228 -8.57 4.05 0.77
C MET A 228 -8.88 4.40 2.24
N HIS A 229 -8.86 3.43 3.16
CA HIS A 229 -9.22 3.60 4.57
C HIS A 229 -10.65 4.12 4.82
N ARG A 230 -11.56 3.92 3.85
CA ARG A 230 -13.00 4.25 3.95
C ARG A 230 -13.76 3.07 4.54
N TYR A 231 -13.36 2.64 5.72
CA TYR A 231 -13.76 1.37 6.32
C TYR A 231 -15.26 1.24 6.60
N GLN A 232 -15.94 2.33 6.97
CA GLN A 232 -17.40 2.29 7.17
C GLN A 232 -18.16 2.00 5.89
N GLU A 233 -17.75 2.60 4.79
CA GLU A 233 -18.38 2.40 3.49
C GLU A 233 -18.06 0.99 2.97
N ALA A 234 -16.80 0.57 3.10
CA ALA A 234 -16.40 -0.81 2.78
C ALA A 234 -17.26 -1.83 3.54
N ARG A 235 -17.47 -1.62 4.84
CA ARG A 235 -18.27 -2.51 5.68
C ARG A 235 -19.71 -2.64 5.18
N ARG A 236 -20.36 -1.55 4.79
CA ARG A 236 -21.73 -1.58 4.24
C ARG A 236 -21.82 -2.44 2.99
N GLU A 237 -20.87 -2.29 2.06
CA GLU A 237 -20.83 -3.09 0.84
C GLU A 237 -20.54 -4.57 1.12
N LEU A 238 -19.64 -4.86 2.08
CA LEU A 238 -19.31 -6.21 2.50
C LEU A 238 -20.45 -6.91 3.24
N GLU A 239 -21.23 -6.20 4.05
CA GLU A 239 -22.43 -6.76 4.71
C GLU A 239 -23.47 -7.21 3.68
N LEU A 240 -23.69 -6.44 2.62
CA LEU A 240 -24.56 -6.85 1.52
C LEU A 240 -24.05 -8.10 0.79
N LEU A 241 -22.75 -8.17 0.55
CA LEU A 241 -22.14 -9.34 -0.10
C LEU A 241 -22.20 -10.59 0.78
N LEU A 242 -21.94 -10.46 2.09
CA LEU A 242 -21.95 -11.57 3.05
C LEU A 242 -23.37 -12.12 3.30
N GLN A 243 -24.43 -11.30 3.13
CA GLN A 243 -25.80 -11.80 3.15
C GLN A 243 -26.05 -12.82 2.04
N ALA A 244 -25.43 -12.64 0.87
CA ALA A 244 -25.57 -13.55 -0.26
C ALA A 244 -24.56 -14.71 -0.22
N GLU A 245 -23.38 -14.50 0.32
CA GLU A 245 -22.27 -15.46 0.35
C GLU A 245 -21.62 -15.50 1.76
N PRO A 246 -22.34 -15.99 2.79
CA PRO A 246 -21.90 -15.92 4.18
C PRO A 246 -20.61 -16.69 4.48
N GLU A 247 -20.30 -17.70 3.68
CA GLU A 247 -19.11 -18.55 3.87
C GLU A 247 -17.90 -18.14 3.01
N SER A 248 -17.99 -17.01 2.28
CA SER A 248 -16.89 -16.54 1.45
C SER A 248 -15.70 -16.08 2.31
N ALA A 249 -14.59 -16.84 2.27
CA ALA A 249 -13.37 -16.50 2.99
C ALA A 249 -12.81 -15.13 2.56
N ALA A 250 -12.82 -14.83 1.27
CA ALA A 250 -12.35 -13.55 0.73
C ALA A 250 -13.14 -12.35 1.29
N LEU A 251 -14.47 -12.47 1.38
CA LEU A 251 -15.33 -11.41 1.94
C LEU A 251 -15.13 -11.28 3.45
N LYS A 252 -15.02 -12.39 4.20
CA LYS A 252 -14.73 -12.39 5.64
C LYS A 252 -13.37 -11.73 5.93
N THR A 253 -12.35 -11.97 5.10
CA THR A 253 -11.02 -11.33 5.24
C THR A 253 -11.10 -9.81 5.05
N LEU A 254 -11.78 -9.33 4.01
CA LEU A 254 -11.97 -7.88 3.78
C LEU A 254 -12.80 -7.24 4.90
N TYR A 255 -13.82 -7.95 5.39
CA TYR A 255 -14.65 -7.48 6.50
C TYR A 255 -13.84 -7.39 7.80
N ALA A 256 -13.00 -8.39 8.10
CA ALA A 256 -12.08 -8.34 9.23
C ALA A 256 -11.08 -7.18 9.13
N ALA A 257 -10.53 -6.92 7.94
CA ALA A 257 -9.66 -5.75 7.68
C ALA A 257 -10.40 -4.43 7.93
N SER A 258 -11.68 -4.33 7.55
CA SER A 258 -12.52 -3.16 7.84
C SER A 258 -12.74 -3.00 9.35
N CYS A 259 -12.99 -4.08 10.09
CA CYS A 259 -13.11 -4.05 11.54
C CYS A 259 -11.81 -3.57 12.21
N VAL A 260 -10.64 -4.05 11.76
CA VAL A 260 -9.33 -3.54 12.24
C VAL A 260 -9.20 -2.04 12.00
N GLY A 261 -9.60 -1.57 10.82
CA GLY A 261 -9.55 -0.15 10.46
C GLY A 261 -10.47 0.72 11.32
N LEU A 262 -11.60 0.17 11.77
CA LEU A 262 -12.57 0.84 12.67
C LEU A 262 -12.23 0.69 14.16
N GLY A 263 -11.14 -0.03 14.52
CA GLY A 263 -10.75 -0.27 15.91
C GLY A 263 -11.51 -1.43 16.59
N GLU A 264 -12.34 -2.18 15.86
CA GLU A 264 -13.12 -3.34 16.35
C GLU A 264 -12.23 -4.61 16.36
N HIS A 265 -11.11 -4.57 17.09
CA HIS A 265 -10.07 -5.60 17.04
C HIS A 265 -10.55 -6.98 17.51
N GLU A 266 -11.37 -7.06 18.57
CA GLU A 266 -11.91 -8.32 19.09
C GLU A 266 -12.80 -9.00 18.03
N ARG A 267 -13.61 -8.21 17.30
CA ARG A 267 -14.46 -8.72 16.22
C ARG A 267 -13.62 -9.25 15.07
N ALA A 268 -12.57 -8.53 14.69
CA ALA A 268 -11.63 -8.96 13.65
C ALA A 268 -10.95 -10.28 14.02
N ILE A 269 -10.50 -10.44 15.27
CA ILE A 269 -9.93 -11.69 15.78
C ILE A 269 -10.93 -12.85 15.68
N GLY A 270 -12.19 -12.60 16.01
CA GLY A 270 -13.26 -13.59 15.86
C GLY A 270 -13.40 -14.08 14.43
N LEU A 271 -13.47 -13.17 13.46
CA LEU A 271 -13.56 -13.47 12.03
C LEU A 271 -12.35 -14.25 11.51
N TYR A 272 -11.13 -13.83 11.86
CA TYR A 272 -9.93 -14.58 11.47
C TYR A 272 -9.89 -15.99 12.09
N ARG A 273 -10.36 -16.16 13.32
CA ARG A 273 -10.48 -17.50 13.93
C ARG A 273 -11.49 -18.38 13.22
N GLU A 274 -12.61 -17.83 12.76
CA GLU A 274 -13.55 -18.56 11.90
C GLU A 274 -12.90 -19.03 10.60
N LEU A 275 -12.09 -18.18 9.96
CA LEU A 275 -11.35 -18.56 8.74
C LEU A 275 -10.36 -19.70 9.01
N LEU A 276 -9.69 -19.69 10.17
CA LEU A 276 -8.76 -20.74 10.58
C LEU A 276 -9.43 -22.10 10.84
N VAL A 277 -10.76 -22.16 11.08
CA VAL A 277 -11.48 -23.44 11.15
C VAL A 277 -11.42 -24.18 9.82
N GLY A 278 -11.56 -23.46 8.70
CA GLY A 278 -11.46 -24.03 7.35
C GLY A 278 -10.03 -24.20 6.84
N SER A 279 -9.09 -23.36 7.32
CA SER A 279 -7.70 -23.32 6.88
C SER A 279 -6.75 -23.11 8.06
N PRO A 280 -6.49 -24.15 8.90
CA PRO A 280 -5.69 -24.00 10.12
C PRO A 280 -4.23 -23.58 9.91
N ALA A 281 -3.71 -23.76 8.69
CA ALA A 281 -2.34 -23.40 8.31
C ALA A 281 -2.25 -22.07 7.54
N ASP A 282 -3.27 -21.22 7.61
CA ASP A 282 -3.26 -19.89 6.99
C ASP A 282 -2.35 -18.94 7.79
N ALA A 283 -1.12 -18.76 7.30
CA ALA A 283 -0.10 -17.92 7.94
C ALA A 283 -0.53 -16.44 8.01
N GLU A 284 -1.22 -15.93 6.99
CA GLU A 284 -1.70 -14.54 6.94
C GLU A 284 -2.80 -14.28 7.99
N ALA A 285 -3.71 -15.23 8.20
CA ALA A 285 -4.73 -15.12 9.23
C ALA A 285 -4.11 -15.13 10.64
N HIS A 286 -3.12 -16.00 10.90
CA HIS A 286 -2.37 -15.99 12.16
C HIS A 286 -1.61 -14.68 12.38
N LEU A 287 -0.96 -14.13 11.35
CA LEU A 287 -0.28 -12.83 11.38
C LEU A 287 -1.27 -11.71 11.74
N SER A 288 -2.43 -11.67 11.07
CA SER A 288 -3.47 -10.66 11.29
C SER A 288 -4.04 -10.68 12.70
N ILE A 289 -4.24 -11.88 13.27
CA ILE A 289 -4.61 -12.06 14.69
C ILE A 289 -3.52 -11.47 15.60
N GLY A 290 -2.25 -11.76 15.32
CA GLY A 290 -1.12 -11.22 16.07
C GLY A 290 -1.10 -9.68 16.07
N HIS A 291 -1.34 -9.05 14.92
CA HIS A 291 -1.44 -7.58 14.82
C HIS A 291 -2.59 -6.99 15.64
N ALA A 292 -3.76 -7.61 15.61
CA ALA A 292 -4.91 -7.16 16.39
C ALA A 292 -4.65 -7.33 17.91
N LEU A 293 -4.08 -8.46 18.33
CA LEU A 293 -3.71 -8.72 19.72
C LEU A 293 -2.64 -7.75 20.24
N LYS A 294 -1.62 -7.45 19.43
CA LYS A 294 -0.60 -6.43 19.74
C LYS A 294 -1.25 -5.07 19.97
N THR A 295 -2.17 -4.65 19.10
CA THR A 295 -2.88 -3.37 19.22
C THR A 295 -3.68 -3.29 20.52
N LEU A 296 -4.29 -4.39 20.94
CA LEU A 296 -4.99 -4.53 22.23
C LEU A 296 -4.04 -4.60 23.44
N GLY A 297 -2.72 -4.70 23.23
CA GLY A 297 -1.72 -4.84 24.30
C GLY A 297 -1.61 -6.26 24.87
N GLN A 298 -2.10 -7.27 24.16
CA GLN A 298 -2.00 -8.68 24.53
C GLN A 298 -0.71 -9.29 23.93
N ALA A 299 0.44 -8.83 24.44
CA ALA A 299 1.75 -9.11 23.84
C ALA A 299 2.08 -10.61 23.76
N GLU A 300 1.83 -11.40 24.82
CA GLU A 300 2.10 -12.84 24.84
C GLU A 300 1.26 -13.60 23.80
N ALA A 301 -0.02 -13.26 23.69
CA ALA A 301 -0.91 -13.86 22.69
C ALA A 301 -0.53 -13.44 21.26
N ALA A 302 -0.05 -12.21 21.07
CA ALA A 302 0.47 -11.75 19.80
C ALA A 302 1.73 -12.53 19.38
N VAL A 303 2.68 -12.74 20.31
CA VAL A 303 3.88 -13.58 20.08
C VAL A 303 3.49 -14.99 19.66
N ALA A 304 2.56 -15.63 20.37
CA ALA A 304 2.09 -16.96 20.02
C ALA A 304 1.48 -17.02 18.61
N SER A 305 0.72 -15.99 18.22
CA SER A 305 0.13 -15.91 16.89
C SER A 305 1.17 -15.71 15.79
N TYR A 306 2.20 -14.88 16.01
CA TYR A 306 3.30 -14.69 15.07
C TYR A 306 4.15 -15.94 14.91
N HIS A 307 4.40 -16.71 16.00
CA HIS A 307 5.06 -18.01 15.91
C HIS A 307 4.25 -18.99 15.07
N ARG A 308 2.92 -19.06 15.27
CA ARG A 308 2.07 -19.92 14.43
C ARG A 308 2.15 -19.52 12.94
N ALA A 309 2.20 -18.23 12.63
CA ALA A 309 2.40 -17.77 11.25
C ALA A 309 3.74 -18.26 10.67
N ALA A 310 4.83 -18.13 11.42
CA ALA A 310 6.16 -18.60 11.03
C ALA A 310 6.25 -20.14 10.93
N GLU A 311 5.54 -20.89 11.78
CA GLU A 311 5.45 -22.35 11.70
C GLU A 311 4.69 -22.81 10.42
N CYS A 312 3.60 -22.12 10.07
CA CYS A 312 2.83 -22.42 8.87
C CYS A 312 3.60 -22.09 7.58
N ARG A 313 4.42 -21.04 7.59
CA ARG A 313 5.26 -20.60 6.48
C ARG A 313 6.66 -20.19 6.99
N PRO A 314 7.63 -21.11 6.99
CA PRO A 314 8.96 -20.87 7.60
C PRO A 314 9.79 -19.75 6.97
N ASP A 315 9.50 -19.31 5.76
CA ASP A 315 10.10 -18.17 5.05
C ASP A 315 9.25 -16.89 5.15
N PHE A 316 8.20 -16.89 5.99
CA PHE A 316 7.31 -15.74 6.15
C PHE A 316 8.01 -14.60 6.89
N GLY A 317 8.71 -13.76 6.16
CA GLY A 317 9.52 -12.66 6.71
C GLY A 317 8.73 -11.70 7.60
N ASP A 318 7.47 -11.41 7.26
CA ASP A 318 6.62 -10.50 8.05
C ASP A 318 6.30 -11.03 9.45
N ALA A 319 6.16 -12.34 9.63
CA ALA A 319 5.98 -12.93 10.96
C ALA A 319 7.20 -12.67 11.86
N TYR A 320 8.42 -12.84 11.34
CA TYR A 320 9.66 -12.54 12.09
C TYR A 320 9.83 -11.04 12.32
N TRP A 321 9.53 -10.21 11.31
CA TRP A 321 9.55 -8.76 11.50
C TRP A 321 8.54 -8.31 12.56
N SER A 322 7.37 -8.89 12.59
CA SER A 322 6.33 -8.57 13.57
C SER A 322 6.76 -8.92 15.01
N LEU A 323 7.46 -10.03 15.20
CA LEU A 323 8.12 -10.37 16.47
C LEU A 323 9.20 -9.33 16.83
N ALA A 324 10.10 -9.00 15.91
CA ALA A 324 11.13 -7.98 16.10
C ALA A 324 10.54 -6.61 16.45
N ASN A 325 9.44 -6.25 15.79
CA ASN A 325 8.76 -4.96 15.94
C ASN A 325 7.95 -4.82 17.24
N LEU A 326 7.83 -5.89 18.07
CA LEU A 326 7.40 -5.77 19.46
C LEU A 326 8.44 -5.02 20.31
N LYS A 327 9.72 -5.04 19.94
CA LYS A 327 10.87 -4.43 20.65
C LYS A 327 11.24 -5.15 21.95
N THR A 328 10.30 -5.86 22.56
CA THR A 328 10.50 -6.64 23.79
C THR A 328 10.87 -8.08 23.54
N TYR A 329 10.55 -8.62 22.35
CA TYR A 329 10.90 -9.98 21.95
C TYR A 329 12.41 -10.15 21.74
N ARG A 330 12.96 -11.28 22.15
CA ARG A 330 14.39 -11.64 21.97
C ARG A 330 14.48 -12.98 21.25
N PHE A 331 15.08 -12.93 20.07
CA PHE A 331 15.25 -14.13 19.24
C PHE A 331 16.26 -15.12 19.81
N THR A 332 15.91 -16.40 19.72
CA THR A 332 16.79 -17.53 20.05
C THR A 332 17.75 -17.83 18.91
N ASP A 333 18.82 -18.59 19.21
CA ASP A 333 19.78 -19.04 18.16
C ASP A 333 19.14 -19.91 17.06
N PRO A 334 18.20 -20.83 17.36
CA PRO A 334 17.48 -21.57 16.33
C PRO A 334 16.71 -20.64 15.36
N GLU A 335 16.00 -19.63 15.90
CA GLU A 335 15.25 -18.68 15.08
C GLU A 335 16.16 -17.82 14.19
N LEU A 336 17.31 -17.38 14.72
CA LEU A 336 18.30 -16.68 13.88
C LEU A 336 18.77 -17.53 12.72
N ARG A 337 19.14 -18.79 12.99
CA ARG A 337 19.56 -19.72 11.92
C ARG A 337 18.45 -19.94 10.89
N GLN A 338 17.20 -20.03 11.33
CA GLN A 338 16.05 -20.19 10.45
C GLN A 338 15.86 -18.97 9.54
N MET A 339 15.89 -17.75 10.11
CA MET A 339 15.83 -16.51 9.32
C MET A 339 16.97 -16.39 8.31
N GLN A 340 18.20 -16.73 8.71
CA GLN A 340 19.37 -16.71 7.81
C GLN A 340 19.24 -17.73 6.67
N ALA A 341 18.77 -18.93 6.96
CA ALA A 341 18.53 -19.96 5.95
C ALA A 341 17.42 -19.53 4.97
N ALA A 342 16.33 -18.97 5.47
CA ALA A 342 15.25 -18.44 4.64
C ALA A 342 15.73 -17.27 3.75
N LEU A 343 16.53 -16.35 4.29
CA LEU A 343 17.10 -15.23 3.53
C LEU A 343 18.04 -15.68 2.42
N ALA A 344 18.80 -16.76 2.64
CA ALA A 344 19.73 -17.34 1.67
C ALA A 344 19.03 -18.16 0.58
N ALA A 345 17.81 -18.64 0.80
CA ALA A 345 17.08 -19.48 -0.14
C ALA A 345 16.68 -18.69 -1.39
N PRO A 346 17.00 -19.17 -2.62
CA PRO A 346 16.66 -18.46 -3.87
C PRO A 346 15.15 -18.29 -4.09
N ALA A 347 14.34 -19.19 -3.56
CA ALA A 347 12.89 -19.20 -3.72
C ALA A 347 12.17 -18.18 -2.82
N THR A 348 12.83 -17.65 -1.79
CA THR A 348 12.20 -16.68 -0.87
C THR A 348 11.80 -15.40 -1.62
N PRO A 349 10.53 -15.00 -1.55
CA PRO A 349 10.02 -13.80 -2.20
C PRO A 349 10.76 -12.53 -1.75
N LEU A 350 10.83 -11.51 -2.62
CA LEU A 350 11.51 -10.25 -2.32
C LEU A 350 10.94 -9.59 -1.05
N ALA A 351 9.62 -9.61 -0.89
CA ALA A 351 8.96 -9.06 0.29
C ALA A 351 9.45 -9.74 1.58
N ASP A 352 9.48 -11.07 1.61
CA ASP A 352 9.95 -11.82 2.77
C ASP A 352 11.44 -11.57 3.04
N ARG A 353 12.26 -11.42 1.99
CA ARG A 353 13.69 -11.10 2.14
C ARG A 353 13.94 -9.79 2.86
N TYR A 354 13.26 -8.69 2.50
CA TYR A 354 13.51 -7.44 3.22
C TYR A 354 12.94 -7.47 4.64
N HIS A 355 11.82 -8.15 4.90
CA HIS A 355 11.32 -8.36 6.25
C HIS A 355 12.32 -9.14 7.10
N LEU A 356 12.90 -10.23 6.57
CA LEU A 356 13.94 -11.00 7.25
C LEU A 356 15.19 -10.17 7.53
N CYS A 357 15.60 -9.29 6.61
CA CYS A 357 16.72 -8.38 6.83
C CYS A 357 16.46 -7.46 8.02
N PHE A 358 15.29 -6.82 8.10
CA PHE A 358 14.94 -5.96 9.24
C PHE A 358 14.82 -6.74 10.55
N ALA A 359 14.27 -7.96 10.52
CA ALA A 359 14.18 -8.83 11.70
C ALA A 359 15.58 -9.25 12.19
N LEU A 360 16.47 -9.69 11.30
CA LEU A 360 17.87 -10.01 11.62
C LEU A 360 18.63 -8.78 12.13
N GLY A 361 18.43 -7.62 11.50
CA GLY A 361 19.02 -6.36 11.96
C GLY A 361 18.66 -6.09 13.43
N LYS A 362 17.39 -6.24 13.82
CA LYS A 362 16.94 -6.06 15.20
C LYS A 362 17.47 -7.14 16.15
N ALA A 363 17.47 -8.41 15.70
CA ALA A 363 17.96 -9.51 16.51
C ALA A 363 19.46 -9.37 16.86
N LEU A 364 20.27 -8.94 15.89
CA LEU A 364 21.70 -8.69 16.06
C LEU A 364 21.98 -7.43 16.89
N GLU A 365 21.17 -6.37 16.72
CA GLU A 365 21.21 -5.18 17.58
C GLU A 365 21.02 -5.56 19.05
N ASP A 366 20.04 -6.43 19.35
CA ASP A 366 19.76 -6.90 20.72
C ASP A 366 20.90 -7.72 21.34
N ARG A 367 21.80 -8.26 20.51
CA ARG A 367 23.01 -8.99 20.90
C ARG A 367 24.26 -8.09 20.98
N GLY A 368 24.14 -6.81 20.63
CA GLY A 368 25.28 -5.89 20.56
C GLY A 368 26.15 -6.06 19.32
N GLU A 369 25.71 -6.84 18.34
CA GLU A 369 26.42 -7.08 17.07
C GLU A 369 26.12 -5.98 16.05
N PHE A 370 26.43 -4.71 16.41
CA PHE A 370 25.97 -3.52 15.72
C PHE A 370 26.43 -3.43 14.25
N GLY A 371 27.63 -3.92 13.92
CA GLY A 371 28.11 -3.91 12.55
C GLY A 371 27.30 -4.82 11.61
N GLU A 372 27.02 -6.05 12.04
CA GLU A 372 26.18 -6.98 11.28
C GLU A 372 24.72 -6.48 11.25
N SER A 373 24.22 -5.96 12.37
CA SER A 373 22.91 -5.36 12.46
C SER A 373 22.74 -4.25 11.42
N PHE A 374 23.70 -3.32 11.31
CA PHE A 374 23.65 -2.24 10.33
C PHE A 374 23.61 -2.76 8.90
N ARG A 375 24.46 -3.74 8.55
CA ARG A 375 24.47 -4.37 7.21
C ARG A 375 23.12 -4.98 6.84
N HIS A 376 22.46 -5.62 7.80
CA HIS A 376 21.13 -6.18 7.58
C HIS A 376 20.06 -5.09 7.38
N TYR A 377 20.07 -4.00 8.17
CA TYR A 377 19.17 -2.85 7.95
C TYR A 377 19.43 -2.20 6.60
N GLU A 378 20.70 -1.95 6.23
CA GLU A 378 21.09 -1.39 4.94
C GLU A 378 20.59 -2.27 3.78
N ARG A 379 20.83 -3.58 3.86
CA ARG A 379 20.38 -4.53 2.85
C ARG A 379 18.85 -4.59 2.73
N GLY A 380 18.14 -4.56 3.85
CA GLY A 380 16.66 -4.50 3.87
C GLY A 380 16.14 -3.25 3.17
N ASN A 381 16.74 -2.10 3.43
CA ASN A 381 16.40 -0.82 2.78
C ASN A 381 16.69 -0.85 1.27
N GLU A 382 17.86 -1.36 0.85
CA GLU A 382 18.21 -1.54 -0.56
C GLU A 382 17.20 -2.41 -1.32
N LEU A 383 16.75 -3.51 -0.70
CA LEU A 383 15.77 -4.42 -1.31
C LEU A 383 14.38 -3.77 -1.41
N LYS A 384 14.00 -2.95 -0.43
CA LYS A 384 12.68 -2.30 -0.38
C LYS A 384 12.59 -1.06 -1.29
N ARG A 385 13.68 -0.28 -1.39
CA ARG A 385 13.70 1.02 -2.09
C ARG A 385 13.17 0.96 -3.54
N PRO A 386 13.49 -0.04 -4.38
CA PRO A 386 12.99 -0.12 -5.75
C PRO A 386 11.47 -0.25 -5.87
N GLU A 387 10.80 -0.77 -4.84
CA GLU A 387 9.34 -0.84 -4.81
C GLU A 387 8.68 0.52 -4.49
N CYS A 388 9.48 1.48 -4.02
CA CYS A 388 9.00 2.80 -3.59
C CYS A 388 9.09 3.80 -4.74
N ARG A 389 8.00 4.56 -4.96
CA ARG A 389 7.94 5.65 -5.95
C ARG A 389 8.30 7.00 -5.34
N TYR A 390 9.11 7.02 -4.26
CA TYR A 390 9.48 8.25 -3.58
C TYR A 390 10.39 9.13 -4.44
N ARG A 391 10.06 10.42 -4.52
CA ARG A 391 10.84 11.46 -5.19
C ARG A 391 10.98 12.65 -4.24
N ALA A 392 12.15 12.85 -3.66
CA ALA A 392 12.42 13.94 -2.71
C ALA A 392 12.10 15.31 -3.31
N GLN A 393 12.41 15.52 -4.60
CA GLN A 393 12.11 16.73 -5.35
C GLN A 393 10.63 17.15 -5.26
N LEU A 394 9.69 16.19 -5.34
CA LEU A 394 8.26 16.51 -5.28
C LEU A 394 7.86 17.04 -3.90
N ILE A 395 8.49 16.54 -2.84
CA ILE A 395 8.25 17.02 -1.48
C ILE A 395 8.82 18.42 -1.30
N GLU A 396 10.04 18.66 -1.78
CA GLU A 396 10.72 19.96 -1.75
C GLU A 396 9.90 21.00 -2.54
N THR A 397 9.52 20.71 -3.77
CA THR A 397 8.66 21.59 -4.59
C THR A 397 7.33 21.88 -3.89
N ASN A 398 6.68 20.87 -3.29
CA ASN A 398 5.44 21.10 -2.55
C ASN A 398 5.65 22.01 -1.34
N THR A 399 6.78 21.88 -0.64
CA THR A 399 7.14 22.75 0.47
C THR A 399 7.35 24.19 0.02
N GLU A 400 8.09 24.42 -1.07
CA GLU A 400 8.24 25.74 -1.67
C GLU A 400 6.89 26.36 -2.04
N GLN A 401 5.99 25.56 -2.59
CA GLN A 401 4.63 26.02 -2.93
C GLN A 401 3.82 26.37 -1.67
N GLN A 402 3.94 25.59 -0.59
CA GLN A 402 3.31 25.91 0.70
C GLN A 402 3.80 27.27 1.21
N ILE A 403 5.11 27.50 1.19
CA ILE A 403 5.73 28.76 1.63
C ILE A 403 5.25 29.96 0.79
N LYS A 404 5.13 29.78 -0.53
CA LYS A 404 4.65 30.82 -1.45
C LYS A 404 3.18 31.18 -1.26
N VAL A 405 2.34 30.18 -1.02
CA VAL A 405 0.87 30.37 -0.92
C VAL A 405 0.48 30.83 0.47
N CYS A 406 1.02 30.19 1.50
CA CYS A 406 0.60 30.39 2.88
C CYS A 406 1.37 31.53 3.55
N THR A 407 1.13 32.79 3.12
CA THR A 407 1.77 33.99 3.70
C THR A 407 1.00 34.51 4.91
N PRO A 408 1.54 35.42 5.72
CA PRO A 408 0.79 36.08 6.81
C PRO A 408 -0.49 36.78 6.31
N GLU A 409 -0.39 37.47 5.16
CA GLU A 409 -1.54 38.18 4.54
C GLU A 409 -2.59 37.20 4.05
N PHE A 410 -2.17 36.04 3.54
CA PHE A 410 -3.09 34.99 3.13
C PHE A 410 -3.96 34.50 4.29
N PHE A 411 -3.38 34.26 5.46
CA PHE A 411 -4.14 33.86 6.65
C PHE A 411 -4.95 35.01 7.25
N ALA A 412 -4.39 36.23 7.30
CA ALA A 412 -5.09 37.41 7.81
C ALA A 412 -6.37 37.68 7.03
N SER A 413 -6.37 37.55 5.70
CA SER A 413 -7.53 37.72 4.84
C SER A 413 -8.61 36.67 5.00
N ARG A 414 -8.33 35.57 5.69
CA ARG A 414 -9.21 34.40 5.91
C ARG A 414 -9.53 34.16 7.38
N GLN A 415 -9.23 35.12 8.22
CA GLN A 415 -9.51 35.03 9.66
C GLN A 415 -10.99 34.78 9.92
N GLY A 416 -11.30 33.79 10.78
CA GLY A 416 -12.69 33.42 11.12
C GLY A 416 -13.38 32.53 10.08
N TRP A 417 -12.70 32.13 8.99
CA TRP A 417 -13.18 31.11 8.06
C TRP A 417 -13.03 29.71 8.68
N GLY A 418 -13.66 28.72 8.10
CA GLY A 418 -13.61 27.37 8.61
C GLY A 418 -14.59 27.08 9.75
N ASN A 419 -14.51 25.88 10.31
CA ASN A 419 -15.33 25.48 11.46
C ASN A 419 -14.64 25.90 12.77
N PRO A 420 -15.33 26.59 13.70
CA PRO A 420 -14.71 27.13 14.92
C PRO A 420 -14.52 26.09 16.05
N SER A 421 -14.79 24.79 15.82
CA SER A 421 -14.63 23.76 16.86
C SER A 421 -13.19 23.69 17.37
N PRO A 422 -12.98 23.69 18.71
CA PRO A 422 -11.68 23.50 19.33
C PRO A 422 -11.36 22.03 19.63
N ASP A 423 -12.27 21.09 19.26
CA ASP A 423 -12.19 19.68 19.67
C ASP A 423 -10.92 18.97 19.19
N PRO A 424 -10.40 19.21 17.96
CA PRO A 424 -9.25 18.47 17.47
C PRO A 424 -7.93 18.92 18.09
N ILE A 425 -7.10 17.96 18.48
CA ILE A 425 -5.69 18.12 18.83
C ILE A 425 -4.87 17.34 17.81
N PHE A 426 -4.16 18.06 16.93
CA PHE A 426 -3.29 17.45 15.94
C PHE A 426 -1.89 17.24 16.51
N ILE A 427 -1.34 16.04 16.38
CA ILE A 427 0.08 15.78 16.67
C ILE A 427 0.79 15.47 15.36
N VAL A 428 1.69 16.37 14.98
CA VAL A 428 2.47 16.32 13.74
C VAL A 428 3.97 16.15 14.03
N GLY A 429 4.80 15.95 13.01
CA GLY A 429 6.25 15.81 13.11
C GLY A 429 6.78 14.75 12.17
N LEU A 430 7.90 14.12 12.49
CA LEU A 430 8.35 12.92 11.77
C LEU A 430 7.89 11.65 12.51
N PRO A 431 7.75 10.52 11.79
CA PRO A 431 7.67 9.23 12.47
C PRO A 431 8.87 9.04 13.40
N ARG A 432 8.69 8.33 14.50
CA ARG A 432 9.76 8.06 15.50
C ARG A 432 10.26 9.28 16.26
N SER A 433 9.56 10.40 16.23
CA SER A 433 9.88 11.63 16.99
C SER A 433 9.33 11.67 18.42
N GLY A 434 8.62 10.62 18.87
CA GLY A 434 7.96 10.62 20.17
C GLY A 434 6.48 11.00 20.14
N SER A 435 5.88 11.18 18.95
CA SER A 435 4.47 11.57 18.77
C SER A 435 3.48 10.62 19.47
N THR A 436 3.74 9.31 19.51
CA THR A 436 2.91 8.33 20.24
C THR A 436 3.01 8.52 21.77
N LEU A 437 4.15 8.97 22.28
CA LEU A 437 4.29 9.30 23.70
C LEU A 437 3.41 10.51 24.06
N LEU A 438 3.45 11.58 23.28
CA LEU A 438 2.61 12.76 23.48
C LEU A 438 1.12 12.41 23.37
N GLU A 439 0.75 11.57 22.40
CA GLU A 439 -0.61 11.06 22.25
C GLU A 439 -1.05 10.29 23.50
N GLN A 440 -0.19 9.41 24.05
CA GLN A 440 -0.52 8.61 25.23
C GLN A 440 -0.66 9.49 26.47
N ILE A 441 0.22 10.47 26.65
CA ILE A 441 0.15 11.45 27.74
C ILE A 441 -1.19 12.20 27.71
N LEU A 442 -1.53 12.80 26.57
CA LEU A 442 -2.76 13.57 26.41
C LEU A 442 -4.01 12.69 26.49
N ALA A 443 -4.00 11.49 25.92
CA ALA A 443 -5.12 10.56 25.97
C ALA A 443 -5.37 9.99 27.38
N SER A 444 -4.45 10.19 28.32
CA SER A 444 -4.64 9.86 29.73
C SER A 444 -5.51 10.89 30.45
N HIS A 445 -5.69 12.08 29.88
CA HIS A 445 -6.57 13.11 30.44
C HIS A 445 -8.04 12.74 30.28
N SER A 446 -8.86 13.03 31.32
CA SER A 446 -10.29 12.66 31.36
C SER A 446 -11.13 13.24 30.23
N GLN A 447 -10.76 14.41 29.71
CA GLN A 447 -11.47 15.12 28.64
C GLN A 447 -10.91 14.85 27.23
N VAL A 448 -9.83 14.08 27.09
CA VAL A 448 -9.17 13.84 25.82
C VAL A 448 -9.25 12.36 25.43
N GLU A 449 -9.64 12.07 24.22
CA GLU A 449 -9.57 10.70 23.66
C GLU A 449 -8.49 10.58 22.61
N GLY A 450 -7.67 9.54 22.73
CA GLY A 450 -6.72 9.14 21.68
C GLY A 450 -7.47 8.32 20.64
N THR A 451 -7.31 8.69 19.38
CA THR A 451 -7.86 7.92 18.27
C THR A 451 -6.77 7.04 17.65
N GLN A 452 -6.37 7.32 16.44
CA GLN A 452 -5.32 6.62 15.70
C GLN A 452 -4.68 7.57 14.68
N GLU A 453 -3.84 7.06 13.79
CA GLU A 453 -3.38 7.80 12.61
C GLU A 453 -4.53 7.91 11.61
N LEU A 454 -5.25 9.06 11.65
CA LEU A 454 -6.45 9.26 10.84
C LEU A 454 -6.08 9.63 9.39
N PRO A 455 -6.72 9.01 8.38
CA PRO A 455 -6.44 9.32 6.97
C PRO A 455 -7.16 10.59 6.48
N ASP A 456 -8.00 11.20 7.30
CA ASP A 456 -8.99 12.19 6.90
C ASP A 456 -8.38 13.46 6.28
N ILE A 457 -7.31 14.01 6.86
CA ILE A 457 -6.60 15.16 6.26
C ILE A 457 -6.01 14.78 4.91
N GLN A 458 -5.43 13.59 4.77
CA GLN A 458 -4.88 13.12 3.50
C GLN A 458 -5.96 12.91 2.43
N GLN A 459 -7.17 12.47 2.83
CA GLN A 459 -8.32 12.34 1.94
C GLN A 459 -8.79 13.71 1.46
N VAL A 460 -8.87 14.73 2.34
CA VAL A 460 -9.18 16.11 1.95
C VAL A 460 -8.14 16.62 0.96
N VAL A 461 -6.85 16.43 1.24
CA VAL A 461 -5.76 16.86 0.34
C VAL A 461 -5.87 16.17 -1.01
N SER A 462 -6.14 14.86 -1.04
CA SER A 462 -6.31 14.10 -2.28
C SER A 462 -7.48 14.62 -3.14
N ARG A 463 -8.60 14.97 -2.51
CA ARG A 463 -9.74 15.59 -3.20
C ARG A 463 -9.41 16.98 -3.74
N LEU A 464 -8.69 17.81 -2.97
CA LEU A 464 -8.27 19.14 -3.39
C LEU A 464 -7.23 19.08 -4.52
N ARG A 465 -6.37 18.08 -4.51
CA ARG A 465 -5.41 17.81 -5.58
C ARG A 465 -6.13 17.42 -6.87
N GLY A 466 -7.13 16.54 -6.78
CA GLY A 466 -7.85 16.02 -7.94
C GLY A 466 -6.96 15.21 -8.87
N PHE A 467 -7.35 15.09 -10.13
CA PHE A 467 -6.53 14.47 -11.17
C PHE A 467 -5.44 15.46 -11.63
N GLU A 468 -4.18 15.10 -11.39
CA GLU A 468 -2.99 15.85 -11.80
C GLU A 468 -2.20 15.05 -12.84
N PRO A 469 -2.16 15.45 -14.13
CA PRO A 469 -1.22 14.89 -15.08
C PRO A 469 0.22 15.12 -14.62
N GLU A 470 1.12 14.16 -14.79
CA GLU A 470 2.53 14.25 -14.36
C GLU A 470 3.29 15.48 -14.94
N SER A 471 2.81 16.04 -16.02
CA SER A 471 3.39 17.18 -16.72
C SER A 471 2.97 18.56 -16.20
N GLN A 472 2.05 18.63 -15.22
CA GLN A 472 1.55 19.90 -14.68
C GLN A 472 2.10 20.16 -13.28
N GLU A 473 2.25 21.46 -12.94
CA GLU A 473 2.56 21.84 -11.58
C GLU A 473 1.46 21.40 -10.61
N PRO A 474 1.80 20.87 -9.40
CA PRO A 474 0.84 20.39 -8.43
C PRO A 474 -0.24 21.43 -8.11
N ARG A 475 -1.51 21.03 -8.22
CA ARG A 475 -2.64 21.90 -7.90
C ARG A 475 -2.66 22.26 -6.41
N TYR A 476 -2.38 21.31 -5.54
CA TYR A 476 -2.23 21.54 -4.10
C TYR A 476 -0.78 21.86 -3.77
N PRO A 477 -0.45 22.94 -3.00
CA PRO A 477 -1.34 23.76 -2.17
C PRO A 477 -1.99 24.98 -2.88
N ARG A 478 -1.67 25.27 -4.13
CA ARG A 478 -2.17 26.48 -4.84
C ARG A 478 -3.68 26.63 -4.81
N VAL A 479 -4.41 25.53 -4.85
CA VAL A 479 -5.89 25.51 -4.76
C VAL A 479 -6.41 26.18 -3.50
N LEU A 480 -5.65 26.21 -2.41
CA LEU A 480 -6.05 26.86 -1.16
C LEU A 480 -6.37 28.36 -1.35
N ALA A 481 -5.70 29.01 -2.32
CA ALA A 481 -5.92 30.42 -2.62
C ALA A 481 -7.30 30.68 -3.23
N SER A 482 -7.91 29.71 -3.89
CA SER A 482 -9.21 29.81 -4.54
C SER A 482 -10.40 29.38 -3.67
N LEU A 483 -10.13 28.74 -2.51
CA LEU A 483 -11.20 28.30 -1.61
C LEU A 483 -11.86 29.49 -0.90
N GLY A 484 -13.20 29.50 -0.90
CA GLY A 484 -14.02 30.48 -0.17
C GLY A 484 -14.28 30.04 1.28
N ALA A 485 -14.86 30.98 2.08
CA ALA A 485 -15.19 30.73 3.49
C ALA A 485 -16.15 29.56 3.68
N GLU A 486 -17.16 29.44 2.81
CA GLU A 486 -18.14 28.34 2.86
C GLU A 486 -17.50 26.98 2.57
N GLU A 487 -16.60 26.93 1.59
CA GLU A 487 -15.87 25.68 1.25
C GLU A 487 -14.96 25.24 2.39
N LEU A 488 -14.21 26.17 3.00
CA LEU A 488 -13.34 25.87 4.13
C LEU A 488 -14.12 25.39 5.34
N ARG A 489 -15.28 26.01 5.60
CA ARG A 489 -16.19 25.60 6.67
C ARG A 489 -16.72 24.18 6.39
N ARG A 490 -17.19 23.91 5.18
CA ARG A 490 -17.67 22.59 4.75
C ARG A 490 -16.60 21.52 4.91
N LEU A 491 -15.35 21.81 4.52
CA LEU A 491 -14.23 20.86 4.72
C LEU A 491 -14.00 20.57 6.21
N GLY A 492 -14.09 21.58 7.09
CA GLY A 492 -14.01 21.40 8.54
C GLY A 492 -15.16 20.56 9.08
N ASP A 493 -16.41 20.83 8.64
CA ASP A 493 -17.60 20.08 9.03
C ASP A 493 -17.50 18.61 8.60
N GLU A 494 -17.07 18.36 7.36
CA GLU A 494 -16.85 17.01 6.82
C GLU A 494 -15.78 16.25 7.60
N TYR A 495 -14.64 16.89 7.94
CA TYR A 495 -13.60 16.29 8.76
C TYR A 495 -14.13 15.90 10.16
N LEU A 496 -14.85 16.78 10.82
CA LEU A 496 -15.44 16.50 12.14
C LEU A 496 -16.49 15.38 12.08
N ALA A 497 -17.25 15.30 11.00
CA ALA A 497 -18.25 14.26 10.79
C ALA A 497 -17.59 12.90 10.48
N SER A 498 -16.58 12.85 9.61
CA SER A 498 -15.90 11.60 9.22
C SER A 498 -15.11 10.99 10.37
N THR A 499 -14.47 11.83 11.20
CA THR A 499 -13.68 11.36 12.36
C THR A 499 -14.56 10.88 13.53
N ARG A 500 -15.87 11.17 13.50
CA ARG A 500 -16.78 10.82 14.61
C ARG A 500 -16.82 9.31 14.92
N VAL A 501 -16.62 8.48 13.92
CA VAL A 501 -16.60 6.99 14.07
C VAL A 501 -15.49 6.51 14.99
N TYR A 502 -14.39 7.26 15.11
CA TYR A 502 -13.24 6.93 15.94
C TYR A 502 -13.30 7.53 17.35
N ARG A 503 -14.40 8.20 17.69
CA ARG A 503 -14.55 9.03 18.90
C ARG A 503 -15.58 8.43 19.84
N SER A 504 -15.29 8.49 21.14
CA SER A 504 -16.21 8.04 22.22
C SER A 504 -17.07 9.17 22.79
N GLY A 505 -16.79 10.43 22.41
CA GLY A 505 -17.60 11.60 22.78
C GLY A 505 -16.99 12.45 23.90
N ARG A 506 -15.68 12.36 24.16
CA ARG A 506 -14.99 13.32 25.03
C ARG A 506 -14.91 14.70 24.37
N ALA A 507 -14.60 15.73 25.15
CA ALA A 507 -14.53 17.11 24.69
C ALA A 507 -13.48 17.32 23.59
N HIS A 508 -12.36 16.63 23.68
CA HIS A 508 -11.26 16.71 22.70
C HIS A 508 -10.88 15.32 22.20
N PHE A 509 -10.37 15.28 20.98
CA PHE A 509 -9.79 14.06 20.39
C PHE A 509 -8.49 14.34 19.69
N ILE A 510 -7.59 13.34 19.67
CA ILE A 510 -6.27 13.45 19.07
C ILE A 510 -6.32 12.84 17.68
N ASP A 511 -5.89 13.59 16.67
CA ASP A 511 -5.46 13.08 15.36
C ASP A 511 -3.94 13.11 15.32
N LYS A 512 -3.31 11.95 15.55
CA LYS A 512 -1.85 11.83 15.52
C LYS A 512 -1.41 11.22 14.20
N MET A 513 -1.16 12.08 13.22
CA MET A 513 -0.59 11.70 11.92
C MET A 513 0.68 12.54 11.66
N PRO A 514 1.88 11.99 11.90
CA PRO A 514 3.13 12.75 11.82
C PRO A 514 3.24 13.57 10.54
N ASN A 515 3.04 12.98 9.38
CA ASN A 515 3.18 13.64 8.08
C ASN A 515 2.19 14.78 7.80
N ASN A 516 1.20 15.01 8.67
CA ASN A 516 0.29 16.14 8.56
C ASN A 516 0.97 17.50 8.80
N PHE A 517 2.26 17.53 9.24
CA PHE A 517 3.04 18.76 9.26
C PHE A 517 3.05 19.49 7.91
N ARG A 518 2.91 18.77 6.80
CA ARG A 518 2.81 19.29 5.44
C ARG A 518 1.47 19.99 5.15
N HIS A 519 0.51 19.90 6.05
CA HIS A 519 -0.87 20.36 5.84
C HIS A 519 -1.34 21.29 6.96
N VAL A 520 -0.44 21.82 7.79
CA VAL A 520 -0.76 22.74 8.90
C VAL A 520 -1.55 23.95 8.40
N GLY A 521 -1.19 24.52 7.25
CA GLY A 521 -1.93 25.64 6.65
C GLY A 521 -3.38 25.28 6.33
N LEU A 522 -3.64 24.11 5.73
CA LEU A 522 -4.99 23.62 5.47
C LEU A 522 -5.76 23.35 6.77
N MET A 523 -5.13 22.66 7.73
CA MET A 523 -5.75 22.37 9.03
C MET A 523 -6.17 23.65 9.74
N HIS A 524 -5.31 24.68 9.75
CA HIS A 524 -5.65 25.98 10.34
C HIS A 524 -6.79 26.69 9.60
N LEU A 525 -6.84 26.61 8.27
CA LEU A 525 -7.93 27.19 7.49
C LEU A 525 -9.27 26.51 7.73
N MET A 526 -9.28 25.18 7.84
CA MET A 526 -10.50 24.40 8.06
C MET A 526 -10.98 24.46 9.52
N LEU A 527 -10.04 24.47 10.46
CA LEU A 527 -10.27 24.31 11.90
C LEU A 527 -9.38 25.31 12.68
N PRO A 528 -9.68 26.61 12.62
CA PRO A 528 -8.80 27.67 13.12
C PRO A 528 -8.54 27.61 14.64
N ASN A 529 -9.40 26.93 15.40
CA ASN A 529 -9.26 26.78 16.85
C ASN A 529 -8.69 25.44 17.29
N ALA A 530 -8.39 24.52 16.35
CA ALA A 530 -7.70 23.27 16.67
C ALA A 530 -6.31 23.53 17.25
N ARG A 531 -5.85 22.65 18.14
CA ARG A 531 -4.50 22.67 18.70
C ARG A 531 -3.57 21.86 17.82
N ILE A 532 -2.36 22.36 17.55
CA ILE A 532 -1.36 21.67 16.73
C ILE A 532 -0.09 21.52 17.57
N ILE A 533 0.41 20.31 17.70
CA ILE A 533 1.62 19.98 18.48
C ILE A 533 2.65 19.36 17.54
N ASP A 534 3.82 19.97 17.46
CA ASP A 534 4.98 19.49 16.72
C ASP A 534 5.84 18.60 17.62
N ALA A 535 5.77 17.28 17.42
CA ALA A 535 6.63 16.32 18.11
C ALA A 535 7.99 16.25 17.42
N ARG A 536 9.02 16.78 18.08
CA ARG A 536 10.37 16.90 17.55
C ARG A 536 11.38 16.06 18.33
N ARG A 537 12.38 15.52 17.65
CA ARG A 537 13.43 14.72 18.24
C ARG A 537 14.77 15.03 17.58
N GLU A 538 15.86 14.80 18.32
CA GLU A 538 17.23 14.94 17.85
C GLU A 538 17.41 14.26 16.47
N PRO A 539 18.01 14.96 15.48
CA PRO A 539 18.02 14.50 14.08
C PRO A 539 18.62 13.12 13.84
N MET A 540 19.80 12.83 14.46
CA MET A 540 20.45 11.52 14.28
C MET A 540 19.59 10.40 14.87
N ALA A 541 19.04 10.59 16.07
CA ALA A 541 18.19 9.61 16.73
C ALA A 541 16.88 9.37 15.96
N CYS A 542 16.24 10.45 15.49
CA CYS A 542 15.00 10.38 14.72
C CYS A 542 15.23 9.68 13.36
N CYS A 543 16.19 10.16 12.59
CA CYS A 543 16.47 9.67 11.24
C CYS A 543 16.94 8.21 11.25
N PHE A 544 17.85 7.84 12.14
CA PHE A 544 18.31 6.47 12.26
C PHE A 544 17.21 5.52 12.76
N SER A 545 16.35 5.99 13.69
CA SER A 545 15.18 5.21 14.12
C SER A 545 14.18 4.96 12.99
N ASN A 546 14.07 5.88 12.03
CA ASN A 546 13.31 5.69 10.80
C ASN A 546 13.98 4.68 9.86
N PHE A 547 15.29 4.77 9.66
CA PHE A 547 16.06 3.87 8.81
C PHE A 547 15.98 2.41 9.27
N LYS A 548 15.93 2.16 10.58
CA LYS A 548 15.78 0.82 11.18
C LYS A 548 14.33 0.29 11.17
N GLN A 549 13.36 1.09 10.75
CA GLN A 549 11.96 0.72 10.82
C GLN A 549 11.42 0.38 9.43
N LEU A 550 10.99 -0.85 9.23
CA LEU A 550 10.18 -1.19 8.08
C LEU A 550 8.74 -0.74 8.35
N PHE A 551 8.25 0.20 7.57
CA PHE A 551 6.89 0.70 7.63
C PHE A 551 6.00 -0.04 6.62
N ALA A 552 4.72 -0.19 6.95
CA ALA A 552 3.76 -0.84 6.06
C ALA A 552 3.51 0.01 4.80
N ASN A 553 3.14 1.29 4.96
CA ASN A 553 2.88 2.22 3.87
C ASN A 553 3.17 3.68 4.29
N GLY A 554 3.32 4.57 3.32
CA GLY A 554 3.30 6.02 3.51
C GLY A 554 4.59 6.66 4.04
N GLN A 555 5.67 5.88 4.16
CA GLN A 555 6.95 6.36 4.69
C GLN A 555 8.11 5.99 3.74
N GLU A 556 7.89 6.12 2.45
CA GLU A 556 8.82 5.66 1.40
C GLU A 556 10.18 6.37 1.44
N PHE A 557 10.27 7.57 2.03
CA PHE A 557 11.52 8.30 2.23
C PHE A 557 12.49 7.61 3.20
N THR A 558 12.01 6.64 4.01
CA THR A 558 12.81 6.02 5.08
C THR A 558 13.81 4.97 4.58
N TYR A 559 13.72 4.56 3.32
CA TYR A 559 14.55 3.49 2.75
C TYR A 559 15.85 3.99 2.09
N SER A 560 16.26 5.23 2.39
CA SER A 560 17.54 5.81 1.99
C SER A 560 17.98 6.85 3.00
N ILE A 561 19.24 6.78 3.44
CA ILE A 561 19.83 7.76 4.36
C ILE A 561 19.74 9.18 3.80
N GLU A 562 20.00 9.34 2.50
CA GLU A 562 19.93 10.64 1.83
C GLU A 562 18.49 11.17 1.81
N ASP A 563 17.52 10.33 1.44
CA ASP A 563 16.11 10.72 1.36
C ASP A 563 15.54 11.08 2.74
N ILE A 564 15.92 10.33 3.80
CA ILE A 564 15.57 10.64 5.19
C ILE A 564 16.10 12.04 5.58
N ALA A 565 17.38 12.31 5.30
CA ALA A 565 17.99 13.58 5.67
C ALA A 565 17.35 14.76 4.90
N ARG A 566 17.07 14.61 3.60
CA ARG A 566 16.36 15.62 2.79
C ARG A 566 14.97 15.87 3.36
N TYR A 567 14.23 14.81 3.69
CA TYR A 567 12.87 14.93 4.27
C TYR A 567 12.90 15.62 5.62
N TYR A 568 13.91 15.32 6.48
CA TYR A 568 14.06 15.98 7.78
C TYR A 568 14.35 17.48 7.62
N ARG A 569 15.23 17.87 6.70
CA ARG A 569 15.51 19.29 6.40
C ARG A 569 14.27 20.02 5.91
N THR A 570 13.55 19.41 4.98
CA THR A 570 12.29 19.96 4.45
C THR A 570 11.24 20.13 5.55
N TYR A 571 11.16 19.19 6.50
CA TYR A 571 10.31 19.31 7.67
C TYR A 571 10.68 20.51 8.54
N LEU A 572 11.96 20.69 8.86
CA LEU A 572 12.40 21.85 9.66
C LEU A 572 12.11 23.18 8.97
N GLU A 573 12.36 23.26 7.66
CA GLU A 573 12.06 24.45 6.86
C GLU A 573 10.57 24.82 6.92
N LEU A 574 9.72 23.84 6.72
CA LEU A 574 8.27 24.06 6.72
C LEU A 574 7.73 24.39 8.11
N MET A 575 8.24 23.75 9.16
CA MET A 575 7.82 24.07 10.53
C MET A 575 8.25 25.48 10.96
N ARG A 576 9.44 25.94 10.58
CA ARG A 576 9.84 27.36 10.78
C ARG A 576 8.93 28.32 10.02
N HIS A 577 8.50 27.93 8.83
CA HIS A 577 7.54 28.74 8.09
C HIS A 577 6.20 28.85 8.86
N TRP A 578 5.67 27.74 9.37
CA TRP A 578 4.42 27.76 10.17
C TRP A 578 4.57 28.62 11.43
N ASP A 579 5.68 28.54 12.15
CA ASP A 579 5.95 29.40 13.32
C ASP A 579 5.88 30.89 12.97
N ARG A 580 6.39 31.27 11.79
CA ARG A 580 6.43 32.66 11.31
C ARG A 580 5.05 33.18 10.90
N VAL A 581 4.27 32.36 10.16
CA VAL A 581 3.00 32.80 9.55
C VAL A 581 1.79 32.54 10.44
N LEU A 582 1.91 31.65 11.42
CA LEU A 582 0.89 31.26 12.40
C LEU A 582 1.43 31.32 13.84
N PRO A 583 1.93 32.46 14.32
CA PRO A 583 2.59 32.56 15.61
C PRO A 583 1.69 32.09 16.75
N GLY A 584 2.24 31.24 17.62
CA GLY A 584 1.54 30.68 18.78
C GLY A 584 0.47 29.61 18.47
N ARG A 585 0.32 29.18 17.21
CA ARG A 585 -0.65 28.14 16.81
C ARG A 585 -0.09 26.73 16.86
N VAL A 586 1.23 26.58 16.84
CA VAL A 586 1.92 25.30 16.92
C VAL A 586 2.77 25.26 18.18
N LEU A 587 2.56 24.26 19.03
CA LEU A 587 3.42 24.02 20.18
C LEU A 587 4.51 23.03 19.79
N ARG A 588 5.78 23.45 19.87
CA ARG A 588 6.92 22.58 19.69
C ARG A 588 7.26 21.84 20.98
N VAL A 589 7.41 20.50 20.87
CA VAL A 589 7.76 19.62 21.99
C VAL A 589 8.93 18.74 21.59
N HIS A 590 10.08 18.96 22.23
CA HIS A 590 11.25 18.10 22.05
C HIS A 590 11.13 16.84 22.90
N HIS A 591 11.36 15.70 22.27
CA HIS A 591 11.31 14.40 22.95
C HIS A 591 12.29 14.31 24.12
N GLU A 592 13.45 14.90 23.97
CA GLU A 592 14.51 14.96 24.98
C GLU A 592 14.03 15.71 26.24
N ASP A 593 13.32 16.83 26.06
CA ASP A 593 12.81 17.63 27.17
C ASP A 593 11.70 16.89 27.92
N VAL A 594 10.86 16.10 27.21
CA VAL A 594 9.84 15.25 27.85
C VAL A 594 10.48 14.15 28.68
N VAL A 595 11.61 13.57 28.19
CA VAL A 595 12.35 12.54 28.95
C VAL A 595 13.08 13.12 30.14
N ASP A 596 13.59 14.34 30.04
CA ASP A 596 14.34 15.01 31.12
C ASP A 596 13.43 15.57 32.22
N ASP A 597 12.32 16.20 31.85
CA ASP A 597 11.30 16.74 32.74
C ASP A 597 9.88 16.39 32.25
N LEU A 598 9.41 15.23 32.63
CA LEU A 598 8.09 14.73 32.22
C LEU A 598 6.96 15.62 32.76
N GLU A 599 6.96 15.94 34.05
CA GLU A 599 5.86 16.68 34.67
C GLU A 599 5.77 18.11 34.12
N GLY A 600 6.90 18.84 34.03
CA GLY A 600 6.92 20.17 33.45
C GLY A 600 6.46 20.18 31.98
N SER A 601 6.86 19.16 31.21
CA SER A 601 6.41 18.99 29.82
C SER A 601 4.91 18.69 29.73
N VAL A 602 4.37 17.85 30.61
CA VAL A 602 2.92 17.55 30.69
C VAL A 602 2.12 18.81 31.04
N ARG A 603 2.56 19.59 32.02
CA ARG A 603 1.89 20.85 32.39
C ARG A 603 1.83 21.82 31.23
N ARG A 604 2.95 22.01 30.51
CA ARG A 604 3.02 22.88 29.32
C ARG A 604 2.11 22.39 28.18
N LEU A 605 2.04 21.06 27.96
CA LEU A 605 1.14 20.45 26.96
C LEU A 605 -0.34 20.73 27.30
N LEU A 606 -0.73 20.49 28.54
CA LEU A 606 -2.12 20.65 28.99
C LEU A 606 -2.53 22.14 28.96
N GLU A 607 -1.65 23.05 29.43
CA GLU A 607 -1.87 24.50 29.36
C GLU A 607 -2.11 24.98 27.90
N PHE A 608 -1.27 24.51 26.96
CA PHE A 608 -1.48 24.83 25.55
C PHE A 608 -2.79 24.32 25.00
N CYS A 609 -3.25 23.15 25.45
CA CYS A 609 -4.55 22.60 25.09
C CYS A 609 -5.72 23.26 25.81
N GLY A 610 -5.47 24.10 26.81
CA GLY A 610 -6.52 24.70 27.66
C GLY A 610 -7.12 23.72 28.65
N LEU A 611 -6.33 22.74 29.11
CA LEU A 611 -6.73 21.65 30.00
C LEU A 611 -6.11 21.81 31.39
N GLU A 612 -6.85 21.44 32.43
CA GLU A 612 -6.33 21.38 33.80
C GLU A 612 -5.34 20.22 33.95
N PHE A 613 -4.39 20.35 34.88
CA PHE A 613 -3.43 19.29 35.15
C PHE A 613 -4.09 18.09 35.83
N GLU A 614 -3.90 16.90 35.26
CA GLU A 614 -4.33 15.62 35.84
C GLU A 614 -3.13 14.69 36.05
N PRO A 615 -2.90 14.12 37.27
CA PRO A 615 -1.73 13.28 37.57
C PRO A 615 -1.60 12.04 36.69
N GLN A 616 -2.71 11.48 36.19
CA GLN A 616 -2.68 10.31 35.31
C GLN A 616 -1.98 10.60 33.97
N CYS A 617 -1.86 11.86 33.55
CA CYS A 617 -1.09 12.22 32.38
C CYS A 617 0.42 11.97 32.57
N VAL A 618 0.92 12.04 33.81
CA VAL A 618 2.30 11.67 34.15
C VAL A 618 2.44 10.14 34.28
N ALA A 619 1.40 9.45 34.78
CA ALA A 619 1.33 8.00 34.84
C ALA A 619 0.75 7.37 33.53
N PHE A 620 1.00 7.97 32.40
CA PHE A 620 0.43 7.63 31.07
C PHE A 620 0.55 6.15 30.69
N HIS A 621 1.57 5.45 31.18
CA HIS A 621 1.82 4.03 30.92
C HIS A 621 0.79 3.09 31.57
N GLU A 622 0.06 3.57 32.58
CA GLU A 622 -1.03 2.82 33.23
C GLU A 622 -2.35 2.91 32.44
N THR A 623 -2.46 3.87 31.52
CA THR A 623 -3.67 4.09 30.72
C THR A 623 -3.85 2.98 29.69
N LYS A 624 -4.93 2.23 29.84
CA LYS A 624 -5.29 1.11 28.96
C LYS A 624 -6.11 1.61 27.77
N ARG A 625 -5.53 1.57 26.59
CA ARG A 625 -6.21 1.85 25.32
C ARG A 625 -5.56 1.08 24.18
N SER A 626 -6.27 0.96 23.05
CA SER A 626 -5.69 0.47 21.80
C SER A 626 -4.67 1.46 21.25
N VAL A 627 -3.47 0.99 20.88
CA VAL A 627 -2.39 1.81 20.31
C VAL A 627 -1.86 1.14 19.04
N ARG A 628 -2.21 1.70 17.88
CA ARG A 628 -1.83 1.15 16.57
C ARG A 628 -0.65 1.89 15.98
N THR A 629 0.54 1.71 16.54
CA THR A 629 1.79 2.30 16.04
C THR A 629 2.98 1.37 16.24
N ALA A 630 4.10 1.67 15.56
CA ALA A 630 5.37 0.97 15.78
C ALA A 630 5.94 1.16 17.19
N SER A 631 5.40 2.11 17.98
CA SER A 631 5.84 2.44 19.35
C SER A 631 4.84 1.98 20.42
N SER A 632 3.85 1.13 20.08
CA SER A 632 2.77 0.73 20.99
C SER A 632 3.28 0.15 22.32
N GLU A 633 4.25 -0.76 22.26
CA GLU A 633 4.79 -1.40 23.46
C GLU A 633 5.67 -0.47 24.30
N GLN A 634 6.30 0.53 23.66
CA GLN A 634 7.16 1.48 24.33
C GLN A 634 6.36 2.43 25.24
N VAL A 635 5.17 2.85 24.83
CA VAL A 635 4.32 3.78 25.60
C VAL A 635 3.51 3.09 26.70
N ARG A 636 3.58 1.76 26.81
CA ARG A 636 3.01 0.95 27.90
C ARG A 636 3.99 0.76 29.07
N GLN A 637 5.17 1.35 28.96
CA GLN A 637 6.20 1.33 30.00
C GLN A 637 6.45 2.75 30.53
N ALA A 638 6.94 2.86 31.75
CA ALA A 638 7.40 4.13 32.26
C ALA A 638 8.49 4.72 31.36
N ILE A 639 8.60 6.05 31.35
CA ILE A 639 9.57 6.73 30.51
C ILE A 639 11.02 6.29 30.82
N TYR A 640 11.81 6.06 29.79
CA TYR A 640 13.20 5.60 29.88
C TYR A 640 14.13 6.38 28.96
N ARG A 641 15.41 6.45 29.33
CA ARG A 641 16.41 7.30 28.64
C ARG A 641 17.17 6.58 27.53
N ASP A 642 17.19 5.24 27.51
CA ASP A 642 18.03 4.45 26.60
C ASP A 642 17.78 4.77 25.12
N GLY A 643 16.54 5.15 24.78
CA GLY A 643 16.16 5.52 23.44
C GLY A 643 16.83 6.79 22.89
N LEU A 644 17.37 7.67 23.72
CA LEU A 644 17.98 8.94 23.31
C LEU A 644 19.33 8.73 22.60
N GLU A 645 20.13 7.79 23.10
CA GLU A 645 21.50 7.60 22.70
C GLU A 645 21.77 6.31 21.91
N GLN A 646 20.77 5.49 21.69
CA GLN A 646 20.92 4.20 21.03
C GLN A 646 21.60 4.26 19.66
N TRP A 647 21.41 5.37 18.90
CA TRP A 647 22.07 5.57 17.62
C TRP A 647 23.58 5.67 17.71
N LYS A 648 24.14 6.06 18.87
CA LYS A 648 25.58 6.19 19.09
C LYS A 648 26.34 4.86 18.95
N HIS A 649 25.69 3.74 19.24
CA HIS A 649 26.26 2.40 18.98
C HIS A 649 26.52 2.15 17.51
N PHE A 650 25.83 2.87 16.63
CA PHE A 650 25.95 2.78 15.18
C PHE A 650 26.73 3.95 14.56
N GLU A 651 27.28 4.85 15.36
CA GLU A 651 27.97 6.05 14.90
C GLU A 651 29.04 5.80 13.81
N PRO A 652 29.85 4.70 13.85
CA PRO A 652 30.82 4.40 12.80
C PRO A 652 30.24 4.28 11.39
N TRP A 653 28.98 3.92 11.26
CA TRP A 653 28.30 3.74 9.96
C TRP A 653 27.37 4.91 9.60
N LEU A 654 27.20 5.89 10.50
CA LEU A 654 26.26 7.02 10.31
C LEU A 654 26.92 8.31 9.81
N ALA A 655 28.19 8.28 9.42
CA ALA A 655 28.86 9.44 8.82
C ALA A 655 28.13 10.00 7.59
N PRO A 656 27.56 9.17 6.66
CA PRO A 656 26.77 9.68 5.55
C PRO A 656 25.50 10.41 6.00
N LEU A 657 24.80 9.91 7.02
CA LEU A 657 23.60 10.56 7.58
C LEU A 657 23.96 11.91 8.20
N ARG A 658 25.03 11.97 8.99
CA ARG A 658 25.53 13.22 9.60
C ARG A 658 25.85 14.27 8.55
N ALA A 659 26.56 13.87 7.48
CA ALA A 659 26.90 14.76 6.37
C ALA A 659 25.65 15.24 5.62
N ALA A 660 24.69 14.38 5.36
CA ALA A 660 23.45 14.72 4.65
C ALA A 660 22.51 15.62 5.46
N LEU A 661 22.49 15.50 6.79
CA LEU A 661 21.73 16.37 7.69
C LEU A 661 22.32 17.79 7.77
N GLY A 662 23.65 17.92 7.75
CA GLY A 662 24.32 19.22 7.75
C GLY A 662 23.83 20.13 8.89
N ASP A 663 23.41 21.35 8.55
CA ASP A 663 22.95 22.35 9.50
C ASP A 663 21.71 21.94 10.31
N ALA A 664 20.93 20.97 9.84
CA ALA A 664 19.78 20.48 10.57
C ALA A 664 20.13 19.93 11.96
N LEU A 665 21.38 19.48 12.16
CA LEU A 665 21.89 18.97 13.43
C LEU A 665 21.85 20.02 14.56
N SER A 666 22.10 21.28 14.25
CA SER A 666 22.02 22.38 15.21
C SER A 666 20.70 23.13 15.14
N ALA A 667 20.11 23.18 13.95
CA ALA A 667 18.94 23.99 13.66
C ALA A 667 17.63 23.43 14.27
N TYR A 668 17.58 22.16 14.68
CA TYR A 668 16.37 21.55 15.19
C TYR A 668 15.87 22.11 16.54
N ARG A 669 16.77 22.72 17.33
CA ARG A 669 16.45 23.43 18.58
C ARG A 669 16.35 24.95 18.41
N GLN A 670 16.73 25.50 17.25
CA GLN A 670 16.62 26.91 16.98
C GLN A 670 15.20 27.27 16.56
N ASP A 671 14.70 28.35 17.11
CA ASP A 671 13.35 28.87 16.82
C ASP A 671 13.35 29.84 15.66
#